data_1e113d005feb787cf66d3aea9079b610
#
_entry.id   1e113d005feb787cf66d3aea9079b610
#
_cell.length_a   1.000
_cell.length_b   1.000
_cell.length_c   1.000
_cell.angle_alpha   90.00
_cell.angle_beta   90.00
_cell.angle_gamma   90.00
#
_symmetry.space_group_name_H-M   'P 1'
#
loop_
_entity.id
_entity.type
_entity.pdbx_description
1 polymer ?
#
loop_
_entity_poly.entity_id
_entity_poly.type
_entity_poly.pdbx_seq_one_letter_code
_entity_poly.pdbx_strand_id
1 'polypeptide(L)'
;MKYTPLALSLAALFAFGVGTPSQAYAQSVAWDQANETWLTQSTDHFVIHFRNGHEKQAARALDLAEQSHKELVPYFGYEPKEKTELVLVDEVDYSNGWATVVPYPQIRLIMSPPDEANGLENNDEWMHLLIKHEYAHIMHMEMGGGAVNVFRKIFGRNPFLYPHLMTPSFMLEGLAVYLETNEQAGYGRLQGSGYDMEMRMEVASGDVKDLNQVAVAAREWPLGYNYLYGAYFVQYLADTYGDAKVQEFLQGYSRKLIPFFLLNSTARKTFGKDFEQLWSDFQAHIYENYQGDLATMMEQAVIGEGKYTAPFMQVFTATDNGVLVNVDNGEDASELRLLDDGSDERVGASLTKTKNINSLDFHPKSGVLATRSIAYADGRVLSDVYLYQDDRWQALTEKQRFRSAKWLPDGQRYLATRKVNGLSELWLMTARQAESGQQIWQGTIGDILGGFAVSHDGRFIVASVKRSSEGWNLEKFDLTALQWTPLTQSRAVENSPAFTPEGEVLFSADYDGVFNIYSLDIESGEIKQLTREVGGAFTPQTHRDSGFIYQSYDADGYTLKEKSDRVAVTTFTVADKDGQYHYADPVEQVAEKSEISDYSPWSSLRPRTWLPIAAQDENQKLAGFIINGADALSRHQYQLGLSWDFENDLAQFNLGYLYDSRWLVQASRTHDFTTFKQGTAETYRIEQSDSALLQRNHIFTAFEDQLSVAAGVYWDKDSEAKAPSFGAITPYRDQEESLVGLAVTFDNRESYLNVPGVGWGHYLDAVVETNDWLSSDYQGEKFQAQWQMTFDLPGRSTLSLRLAGGYADEKAKPFRLGGSDQSDEHALFGRESQSLRGYDENVQRGDRYFTQRLTATTWLARVERNWGLYPIGLGDISASVFADSGTAWSEQTSRNQLSGAGLSVTVETRLGYNLVLPITLGYAHGFDSELGKDHVFFSVAGQF
;
A
#
# COMPACT_ATOMS: atom_id res chain seq x y z
N MET A 1 13.22 30.06 -21.71
CA MET A 1 13.26 29.05 -20.66
C MET A 1 12.59 29.64 -19.43
N LYS A 2 11.34 29.33 -19.19
CA LYS A 2 10.66 29.75 -17.96
C LYS A 2 11.09 28.79 -16.86
N TYR A 3 11.91 29.26 -15.94
CA TYR A 3 12.16 28.54 -14.69
C TYR A 3 10.95 28.76 -13.80
N THR A 4 9.94 27.91 -13.89
CA THR A 4 8.95 27.76 -12.83
C THR A 4 9.73 27.43 -11.55
N PRO A 5 9.44 28.03 -10.40
CA PRO A 5 10.27 27.87 -9.21
C PRO A 5 10.19 26.42 -8.69
N LEU A 6 11.18 25.65 -9.05
CA LEU A 6 11.38 24.27 -8.62
C LEU A 6 11.31 24.13 -7.07
N ALA A 7 11.67 25.19 -6.35
CA ALA A 7 11.62 25.24 -4.90
C ALA A 7 10.18 25.30 -4.32
N LEU A 8 9.24 25.98 -5.01
CA LEU A 8 7.82 25.97 -4.60
C LEU A 8 7.15 24.65 -4.95
N SER A 9 7.53 24.04 -6.08
CA SER A 9 7.05 22.71 -6.48
C SER A 9 7.59 21.62 -5.57
N LEU A 10 8.86 21.69 -5.13
CA LEU A 10 9.45 20.77 -4.16
C LEU A 10 8.86 20.98 -2.74
N ALA A 11 8.64 22.21 -2.31
CA ALA A 11 7.98 22.47 -1.03
C ALA A 11 6.50 22.06 -1.05
N ALA A 12 5.82 22.21 -2.18
CA ALA A 12 4.47 21.69 -2.39
C ALA A 12 4.43 20.17 -2.43
N LEU A 13 5.37 19.50 -3.10
CA LEU A 13 5.51 18.02 -3.10
C LEU A 13 5.79 17.46 -1.70
N PHE A 14 6.56 18.14 -0.86
CA PHE A 14 6.80 17.73 0.53
C PHE A 14 5.72 18.18 1.52
N ALA A 15 4.95 19.21 1.20
CA ALA A 15 3.81 19.65 2.02
C ALA A 15 2.52 18.87 1.67
N PHE A 16 2.38 18.45 0.42
CA PHE A 16 1.42 17.46 -0.02
C PHE A 16 2.03 16.06 0.13
N GLY A 17 2.22 15.58 1.36
CA GLY A 17 2.17 14.15 1.66
C GLY A 17 0.73 13.61 1.51
N VAL A 18 -0.13 14.39 0.86
CA VAL A 18 -1.42 13.94 0.36
C VAL A 18 -1.10 13.46 -1.05
N GLY A 19 -0.70 12.20 -1.14
CA GLY A 19 -0.69 11.48 -2.40
C GLY A 19 -1.99 11.72 -3.16
N THR A 20 -1.99 11.39 -4.42
CA THR A 20 -3.20 11.34 -5.25
C THR A 20 -4.40 10.83 -4.44
N PRO A 21 -5.62 11.17 -4.77
CA PRO A 21 -6.79 10.67 -4.05
C PRO A 21 -6.71 9.19 -3.67
N SER A 22 -6.13 8.36 -4.51
CA SER A 22 -5.92 6.92 -4.24
C SER A 22 -4.98 6.60 -3.06
N GLN A 23 -3.90 7.37 -2.85
CA GLN A 23 -3.02 7.18 -1.68
C GLN A 23 -3.57 7.85 -0.41
N ALA A 24 -4.33 8.94 -0.55
CA ALA A 24 -5.02 9.56 0.58
C ALA A 24 -6.10 8.64 1.16
N TYR A 25 -6.74 7.81 0.33
CA TYR A 25 -7.74 6.83 0.78
C TYR A 25 -7.14 5.71 1.64
N ALA A 26 -5.92 5.28 1.36
CA ALA A 26 -5.25 4.23 2.15
C ALA A 26 -4.90 4.66 3.58
N GLN A 27 -4.89 5.96 3.87
CA GLN A 27 -4.50 6.50 5.17
C GLN A 27 -5.66 7.09 5.99
N SER A 28 -6.85 7.25 5.42
CA SER A 28 -8.01 7.76 6.15
C SER A 28 -8.83 6.63 6.77
N VAL A 29 -9.41 6.88 7.94
CA VAL A 29 -10.50 6.04 8.45
C VAL A 29 -11.63 6.04 7.42
N ALA A 30 -12.29 4.91 7.22
CA ALA A 30 -13.37 4.77 6.25
C ALA A 30 -14.42 5.89 6.40
N TRP A 31 -14.69 6.56 5.31
CA TRP A 31 -15.42 7.84 5.38
C TRP A 31 -16.93 7.71 5.59
N ASP A 32 -17.55 6.58 5.28
CA ASP A 32 -18.98 6.37 5.53
C ASP A 32 -19.33 6.26 7.02
N GLN A 33 -18.29 6.18 7.85
CA GLN A 33 -18.45 6.17 9.29
C GLN A 33 -18.65 7.56 9.91
N ALA A 34 -18.83 8.58 9.09
CA ALA A 34 -19.19 9.92 9.53
C ALA A 34 -20.41 9.96 10.46
N ASN A 35 -21.30 9.00 10.33
CA ASN A 35 -22.50 8.86 11.16
C ASN A 35 -22.33 7.94 12.38
N GLU A 36 -21.19 7.26 12.51
CA GLU A 36 -20.90 6.42 13.66
C GLU A 36 -20.36 7.26 14.83
N THR A 37 -20.67 6.80 16.03
CA THR A 37 -20.18 7.45 17.24
C THR A 37 -18.76 6.97 17.53
N TRP A 38 -17.81 7.89 17.47
CA TRP A 38 -16.45 7.70 17.90
C TRP A 38 -16.26 8.16 19.34
N LEU A 39 -15.53 7.37 20.11
CA LEU A 39 -15.24 7.56 21.52
C LEU A 39 -13.74 7.73 21.73
N THR A 40 -13.40 8.31 22.87
CA THR A 40 -12.01 8.55 23.29
C THR A 40 -11.80 8.10 24.73
N GLN A 41 -10.69 7.44 24.99
CA GLN A 41 -10.20 7.13 26.33
C GLN A 41 -8.69 7.38 26.39
N SER A 42 -8.11 7.62 27.55
CA SER A 42 -6.68 7.90 27.68
C SER A 42 -6.06 7.29 28.93
N THR A 43 -4.77 7.06 28.87
CA THR A 43 -3.87 6.74 29.96
C THR A 43 -2.83 7.86 30.14
N ASP A 44 -1.76 7.61 30.87
CA ASP A 44 -0.70 8.62 31.07
C ASP A 44 0.05 8.95 29.78
N HIS A 45 0.28 7.96 28.90
CA HIS A 45 1.10 8.13 27.69
C HIS A 45 0.33 8.02 26.38
N PHE A 46 -0.93 7.55 26.41
CA PHE A 46 -1.71 7.29 25.20
C PHE A 46 -3.11 7.92 25.24
N VAL A 47 -3.63 8.18 24.04
CA VAL A 47 -5.03 8.52 23.80
C VAL A 47 -5.54 7.58 22.73
N ILE A 48 -6.61 6.82 22.99
CA ILE A 48 -7.19 5.90 22.00
C ILE A 48 -8.54 6.40 21.51
N HIS A 49 -8.74 6.31 20.19
CA HIS A 49 -10.00 6.61 19.52
C HIS A 49 -10.56 5.32 18.93
N PHE A 50 -11.82 5.05 19.19
CA PHE A 50 -12.47 3.81 18.80
C PHE A 50 -13.97 4.02 18.59
N ARG A 51 -14.61 3.10 17.86
CA ARG A 51 -16.05 3.13 17.64
C ARG A 51 -16.79 2.58 18.84
N ASN A 52 -18.01 3.10 19.05
CA ASN A 52 -18.93 2.53 20.04
C ASN A 52 -19.10 1.03 19.83
N GLY A 53 -19.00 0.25 20.90
CA GLY A 53 -18.99 -1.22 20.89
C GLY A 53 -17.60 -1.88 20.91
N HIS A 54 -16.50 -1.09 20.80
CA HIS A 54 -15.11 -1.58 20.89
C HIS A 54 -14.42 -1.22 22.23
N GLU A 55 -15.18 -0.93 23.27
CA GLU A 55 -14.66 -0.46 24.57
C GLU A 55 -13.70 -1.47 25.20
N LYS A 56 -13.98 -2.77 25.08
CA LYS A 56 -13.11 -3.83 25.64
C LYS A 56 -11.78 -3.93 24.90
N GLN A 57 -11.83 -3.88 23.58
CA GLN A 57 -10.65 -3.90 22.73
C GLN A 57 -9.79 -2.66 22.94
N ALA A 58 -10.42 -1.49 23.04
CA ALA A 58 -9.73 -0.24 23.32
C ALA A 58 -9.06 -0.23 24.71
N ALA A 59 -9.76 -0.72 25.73
CA ALA A 59 -9.19 -0.86 27.06
C ALA A 59 -8.00 -1.81 27.09
N ARG A 60 -8.07 -2.97 26.37
CA ARG A 60 -6.97 -3.91 26.23
C ARG A 60 -5.79 -3.30 25.48
N ALA A 61 -6.05 -2.58 24.37
CA ALA A 61 -5.01 -1.89 23.60
C ALA A 61 -4.26 -0.84 24.44
N LEU A 62 -4.95 -0.11 25.32
CA LEU A 62 -4.30 0.83 26.25
C LEU A 62 -3.40 0.11 27.27
N ASP A 63 -3.83 -1.03 27.82
CA ASP A 63 -3.02 -1.81 28.75
C ASP A 63 -1.74 -2.30 28.06
N LEU A 64 -1.85 -2.84 26.85
CA LEU A 64 -0.72 -3.30 26.04
C LEU A 64 0.20 -2.15 25.59
N ALA A 65 -0.35 -0.98 25.30
CA ALA A 65 0.43 0.20 24.96
C ALA A 65 1.28 0.71 26.15
N GLU A 66 0.71 0.76 27.34
CA GLU A 66 1.46 1.13 28.55
C GLU A 66 2.51 0.09 28.92
N GLN A 67 2.23 -1.20 28.68
CA GLN A 67 3.24 -2.26 28.81
C GLN A 67 4.38 -2.05 27.83
N SER A 68 4.08 -1.84 26.54
CA SER A 68 5.08 -1.56 25.51
C SER A 68 5.91 -0.31 25.83
N HIS A 69 5.28 0.73 26.38
CA HIS A 69 5.98 1.93 26.85
C HIS A 69 7.00 1.58 27.94
N LYS A 70 6.58 0.82 28.95
CA LYS A 70 7.46 0.37 30.05
C LYS A 70 8.64 -0.47 29.57
N GLU A 71 8.42 -1.29 28.54
CA GLU A 71 9.48 -2.15 27.95
C GLU A 71 10.46 -1.36 27.08
N LEU A 72 9.98 -0.38 26.29
CA LEU A 72 10.79 0.32 25.30
C LEU A 72 11.53 1.56 25.85
N VAL A 73 10.98 2.24 26.84
CA VAL A 73 11.64 3.44 27.44
C VAL A 73 13.06 3.17 27.94
N PRO A 74 13.38 2.04 28.63
CA PRO A 74 14.73 1.74 29.04
C PRO A 74 15.70 1.58 27.85
N TYR A 75 15.24 1.00 26.75
CA TYR A 75 16.08 0.86 25.55
C TYR A 75 16.42 2.20 24.92
N PHE A 76 15.44 3.07 24.72
CA PHE A 76 15.65 4.36 24.06
C PHE A 76 16.27 5.42 24.99
N GLY A 77 16.14 5.27 26.31
CA GLY A 77 16.67 6.17 27.32
C GLY A 77 15.99 7.54 27.39
N TYR A 78 14.75 7.64 26.91
CA TYR A 78 13.91 8.84 27.01
C TYR A 78 12.42 8.49 26.93
N GLU A 79 11.57 9.44 27.28
CA GLU A 79 10.11 9.35 27.11
C GLU A 79 9.61 10.42 26.15
N PRO A 80 8.67 10.09 25.22
CA PRO A 80 7.97 11.06 24.41
C PRO A 80 7.25 12.12 25.25
N LYS A 81 7.28 13.36 24.82
CA LYS A 81 6.68 14.49 25.57
C LYS A 81 5.18 14.62 25.35
N GLU A 82 4.71 14.16 24.22
CA GLU A 82 3.30 14.19 23.85
C GLU A 82 2.75 12.77 23.93
N LYS A 83 1.49 12.62 24.34
CA LYS A 83 0.80 11.34 24.28
C LYS A 83 0.72 10.89 22.83
N THR A 84 0.83 9.58 22.61
CA THR A 84 0.63 8.97 21.29
C THR A 84 -0.86 8.72 21.08
N GLU A 85 -1.38 9.21 19.96
CA GLU A 85 -2.76 8.98 19.52
C GLU A 85 -2.86 7.59 18.90
N LEU A 86 -3.74 6.75 19.41
CA LEU A 86 -4.05 5.42 18.86
C LEU A 86 -5.42 5.49 18.18
N VAL A 87 -5.54 4.94 16.99
CA VAL A 87 -6.83 4.79 16.30
C VAL A 87 -7.08 3.31 16.06
N LEU A 88 -8.14 2.78 16.68
CA LEU A 88 -8.53 1.39 16.57
C LEU A 88 -9.46 1.19 15.38
N VAL A 89 -9.03 0.36 14.41
CA VAL A 89 -9.67 0.19 13.11
C VAL A 89 -10.16 -1.25 12.93
N ASP A 90 -11.42 -1.44 12.53
CA ASP A 90 -12.01 -2.73 12.15
C ASP A 90 -12.70 -2.64 10.77
N GLU A 91 -12.00 -2.09 9.80
CA GLU A 91 -12.57 -1.71 8.51
C GLU A 91 -12.00 -2.51 7.37
N VAL A 92 -10.98 -3.32 7.67
CA VAL A 92 -10.29 -4.14 6.68
C VAL A 92 -10.05 -5.55 7.20
N ASP A 93 -10.08 -6.51 6.30
CA ASP A 93 -9.92 -7.94 6.61
C ASP A 93 -8.48 -8.43 6.42
N TYR A 94 -7.51 -7.56 6.55
CA TYR A 94 -6.09 -7.93 6.61
C TYR A 94 -5.45 -7.38 7.88
N SER A 95 -4.32 -7.96 8.26
CA SER A 95 -3.58 -7.59 9.47
C SER A 95 -2.52 -6.56 9.12
N ASN A 96 -2.55 -5.40 9.76
CA ASN A 96 -1.55 -4.35 9.57
C ASN A 96 -1.65 -3.29 10.68
N GLY A 97 -0.67 -2.41 10.72
CA GLY A 97 -0.66 -1.16 11.46
C GLY A 97 0.25 -0.15 10.78
N TRP A 98 0.26 1.08 11.27
CA TRP A 98 1.26 2.05 10.87
C TRP A 98 1.43 3.15 11.91
N ALA A 99 2.62 3.72 11.99
CA ALA A 99 2.98 4.79 12.90
C ALA A 99 3.50 6.03 12.16
N THR A 100 3.21 7.21 12.68
CA THR A 100 3.78 8.47 12.24
C THR A 100 4.06 9.39 13.41
N VAL A 101 5.03 10.28 13.24
CA VAL A 101 5.33 11.32 14.23
C VAL A 101 4.94 12.72 13.74
N VAL A 102 4.41 12.82 12.51
CA VAL A 102 4.00 14.09 11.91
C VAL A 102 2.56 13.96 11.40
N PRO A 103 1.68 14.89 11.74
CA PRO A 103 1.88 16.14 12.51
C PRO A 103 1.99 15.93 14.03
N TYR A 104 1.78 14.74 14.54
CA TYR A 104 1.92 14.32 15.96
C TYR A 104 2.10 12.80 16.03
N PRO A 105 2.57 12.24 17.18
CA PRO A 105 2.70 10.81 17.34
C PRO A 105 1.34 10.12 17.20
N GLN A 106 1.19 9.25 16.20
CA GLN A 106 -0.05 8.52 15.95
C GLN A 106 0.26 7.09 15.49
N ILE A 107 -0.55 6.16 15.95
CA ILE A 107 -0.56 4.76 15.52
C ILE A 107 -1.99 4.40 15.11
N ARG A 108 -2.13 3.72 13.96
CA ARG A 108 -3.36 3.03 13.59
C ARG A 108 -3.19 1.54 13.78
N LEU A 109 -4.19 0.94 14.42
CA LEU A 109 -4.21 -0.45 14.84
C LEU A 109 -5.36 -1.16 14.15
N ILE A 110 -5.07 -2.06 13.24
CA ILE A 110 -6.08 -2.92 12.63
C ILE A 110 -6.33 -4.11 13.54
N MET A 111 -7.57 -4.28 13.97
CA MET A 111 -7.94 -5.33 14.94
C MET A 111 -7.91 -6.74 14.35
N SER A 112 -8.00 -6.90 13.03
CA SER A 112 -8.00 -8.21 12.37
C SER A 112 -6.65 -8.91 12.59
N PRO A 113 -6.56 -10.02 13.34
CA PRO A 113 -5.31 -10.75 13.52
C PRO A 113 -4.92 -11.54 12.27
N PRO A 114 -3.63 -11.93 12.11
CA PRO A 114 -3.21 -12.86 11.06
C PRO A 114 -3.90 -14.21 11.24
N ASP A 115 -4.28 -14.85 10.14
CA ASP A 115 -5.05 -16.09 10.14
C ASP A 115 -4.26 -17.33 9.70
N GLU A 116 -3.06 -17.16 9.15
CA GLU A 116 -2.19 -18.25 8.72
C GLU A 116 -0.72 -17.85 8.78
N ALA A 117 0.17 -18.77 8.42
CA ALA A 117 1.60 -18.55 8.34
C ALA A 117 1.93 -17.54 7.21
N ASN A 118 2.18 -16.31 7.60
CA ASN A 118 2.52 -15.20 6.71
C ASN A 118 3.69 -14.35 7.24
N GLY A 119 4.49 -14.93 8.16
CA GLY A 119 5.58 -14.24 8.86
C GLY A 119 5.16 -13.47 10.12
N LEU A 120 3.87 -13.44 10.46
CA LEU A 120 3.32 -12.78 11.64
C LEU A 120 2.69 -13.76 12.65
N GLU A 121 2.75 -15.05 12.36
CA GLU A 121 2.14 -16.13 13.17
C GLU A 121 2.79 -16.28 14.55
N ASN A 122 4.08 -15.99 14.68
CA ASN A 122 4.81 -16.15 15.94
C ASN A 122 4.65 -14.93 16.85
N ASN A 123 3.49 -14.80 17.47
CA ASN A 123 3.16 -13.74 18.43
C ASN A 123 2.57 -14.30 19.71
N ASP A 124 2.76 -13.61 20.83
CA ASP A 124 2.09 -13.89 22.08
C ASP A 124 0.60 -13.51 22.00
N GLU A 125 0.34 -12.26 21.70
CA GLU A 125 -0.96 -11.67 21.38
C GLU A 125 -0.77 -10.71 20.21
N TRP A 126 -1.56 -10.86 19.14
CA TRP A 126 -1.42 -10.02 17.93
C TRP A 126 -1.40 -8.52 18.23
N MET A 127 -2.33 -8.05 19.03
CA MET A 127 -2.43 -6.64 19.37
C MET A 127 -1.20 -6.14 20.16
N HIS A 128 -0.59 -6.99 20.98
CA HIS A 128 0.64 -6.66 21.70
C HIS A 128 1.83 -6.53 20.75
N LEU A 129 2.04 -7.54 19.91
CA LEU A 129 3.10 -7.50 18.90
C LEU A 129 2.97 -6.24 18.04
N LEU A 130 1.77 -5.96 17.52
CA LEU A 130 1.49 -4.80 16.68
C LEU A 130 1.77 -3.48 17.41
N ILE A 131 1.23 -3.30 18.60
CA ILE A 131 1.43 -2.06 19.37
C ILE A 131 2.91 -1.86 19.69
N LYS A 132 3.63 -2.91 20.10
CA LYS A 132 5.04 -2.83 20.42
C LYS A 132 5.89 -2.45 19.20
N HIS A 133 5.60 -3.05 18.05
CA HIS A 133 6.22 -2.71 16.77
C HIS A 133 5.99 -1.24 16.40
N GLU A 134 4.74 -0.81 16.34
CA GLU A 134 4.40 0.55 15.93
C GLU A 134 4.86 1.59 16.94
N TYR A 135 4.84 1.26 18.23
CA TYR A 135 5.36 2.16 19.25
C TYR A 135 6.88 2.26 19.24
N ALA A 136 7.59 1.19 18.85
CA ALA A 136 9.02 1.27 18.60
C ALA A 136 9.35 2.28 17.48
N HIS A 137 8.53 2.35 16.42
CA HIS A 137 8.64 3.40 15.41
C HIS A 137 8.45 4.81 16.00
N ILE A 138 7.42 5.01 16.85
CA ILE A 138 7.22 6.29 17.53
C ILE A 138 8.45 6.66 18.36
N MET A 139 8.92 5.74 19.19
CA MET A 139 10.10 5.94 20.03
C MET A 139 11.34 6.25 19.19
N HIS A 140 11.56 5.52 18.11
CA HIS A 140 12.70 5.74 17.20
C HIS A 140 12.62 7.10 16.50
N MET A 141 11.53 7.40 15.83
CA MET A 141 11.38 8.62 15.03
C MET A 141 11.30 9.89 15.87
N GLU A 142 10.73 9.83 17.08
CA GLU A 142 10.65 10.97 18.00
C GLU A 142 12.01 11.39 18.60
N MET A 143 13.02 10.51 18.56
CA MET A 143 14.33 10.85 19.11
C MET A 143 14.85 12.18 18.55
N GLY A 144 15.38 13.00 19.44
CA GLY A 144 15.96 14.28 19.07
C GLY A 144 16.96 14.76 20.10
N GLY A 145 17.97 15.51 19.68
CA GLY A 145 18.99 16.01 20.58
C GLY A 145 19.65 17.29 20.09
N GLY A 146 20.36 17.98 20.97
CA GLY A 146 21.15 19.17 20.62
C GLY A 146 20.35 20.24 19.89
N ALA A 147 20.88 20.70 18.72
CA ALA A 147 20.27 21.76 17.93
C ALA A 147 18.88 21.37 17.38
N VAL A 148 18.67 20.08 17.05
CA VAL A 148 17.37 19.59 16.57
C VAL A 148 16.24 19.95 17.54
N ASN A 149 16.43 19.71 18.85
CA ASN A 149 15.43 20.06 19.87
C ASN A 149 15.22 21.57 20.00
N VAL A 150 16.22 22.39 19.73
CA VAL A 150 16.07 23.86 19.71
C VAL A 150 15.22 24.29 18.52
N PHE A 151 15.47 23.74 17.34
CA PHE A 151 14.71 24.05 16.13
C PHE A 151 13.27 23.52 16.20
N ARG A 152 13.03 22.34 16.80
CA ARG A 152 11.66 21.85 17.08
C ARG A 152 10.85 22.82 17.94
N LYS A 153 11.48 23.54 18.89
CA LYS A 153 10.79 24.57 19.69
C LYS A 153 10.38 25.79 18.86
N ILE A 154 11.10 26.08 17.76
CA ILE A 154 10.84 27.22 16.88
C ILE A 154 9.86 26.84 15.78
N PHE A 155 10.12 25.75 15.07
CA PHE A 155 9.36 25.36 13.86
C PHE A 155 8.31 24.27 14.11
N GLY A 156 8.11 23.88 15.38
CA GLY A 156 7.21 22.81 15.74
C GLY A 156 7.66 21.44 15.18
N ARG A 157 6.70 20.64 14.79
CA ARG A 157 6.91 19.26 14.32
C ARG A 157 7.19 19.21 12.81
N ASN A 158 8.13 20.01 12.36
CA ASN A 158 8.57 20.03 10.98
C ASN A 158 9.27 18.70 10.61
N PRO A 159 8.86 17.97 9.56
CA PRO A 159 9.42 16.66 9.19
C PRO A 159 10.94 16.63 9.08
N PHE A 160 11.57 17.70 8.57
CA PHE A 160 13.02 17.81 8.45
C PHE A 160 13.76 17.88 9.78
N LEU A 161 13.05 18.04 10.88
CA LEU A 161 13.59 18.04 12.24
C LEU A 161 13.43 16.68 12.95
N TYR A 162 13.10 15.65 12.20
CA TYR A 162 13.00 14.26 12.66
C TYR A 162 14.06 13.42 11.93
N PRO A 163 15.33 13.40 12.38
CA PRO A 163 16.42 12.77 11.65
C PRO A 163 16.15 11.31 11.28
N HIS A 164 15.51 10.56 12.19
CA HIS A 164 15.21 9.15 11.96
C HIS A 164 14.07 8.92 10.96
N LEU A 165 13.21 9.90 10.69
CA LEU A 165 12.24 9.82 9.59
C LEU A 165 12.94 9.79 8.20
N MET A 166 14.20 10.24 8.17
CA MET A 166 15.05 10.32 6.97
C MET A 166 16.11 9.21 6.96
N THR A 167 15.76 8.01 7.42
CA THR A 167 16.62 6.82 7.36
C THR A 167 16.03 5.80 6.36
N PRO A 168 16.85 4.93 5.77
CA PRO A 168 16.36 3.84 4.95
C PRO A 168 15.37 2.96 5.73
N SER A 169 14.39 2.44 5.02
CA SER A 169 13.31 1.64 5.59
C SER A 169 13.83 0.42 6.37
N PHE A 170 14.89 -0.26 5.89
CA PHE A 170 15.46 -1.40 6.61
C PHE A 170 15.96 -1.08 8.02
N MET A 171 16.37 0.16 8.29
CA MET A 171 16.79 0.57 9.62
C MET A 171 15.59 0.86 10.54
N LEU A 172 14.51 1.42 9.98
CA LEU A 172 13.28 1.69 10.73
C LEU A 172 12.58 0.37 11.09
N GLU A 173 12.32 -0.45 10.07
CA GLU A 173 11.64 -1.73 10.21
C GLU A 173 12.47 -2.76 10.96
N GLY A 174 13.76 -2.82 10.66
CA GLY A 174 14.67 -3.74 11.32
C GLY A 174 14.77 -3.51 12.82
N LEU A 175 14.84 -2.26 13.27
CA LEU A 175 14.84 -1.95 14.70
C LEU A 175 13.50 -2.30 15.35
N ALA A 176 12.38 -2.03 14.68
CA ALA A 176 11.06 -2.36 15.22
C ALA A 176 10.87 -3.88 15.35
N VAL A 177 11.28 -4.67 14.35
CA VAL A 177 11.24 -6.14 14.40
C VAL A 177 12.18 -6.69 15.49
N TYR A 178 13.38 -6.13 15.63
CA TYR A 178 14.29 -6.52 16.70
C TYR A 178 13.67 -6.27 18.08
N LEU A 179 13.05 -5.12 18.30
CA LEU A 179 12.47 -4.73 19.59
C LEU A 179 11.13 -5.43 19.90
N GLU A 180 10.33 -5.80 18.89
CA GLU A 180 9.12 -6.59 19.12
C GLU A 180 9.44 -8.01 19.56
N THR A 181 10.61 -8.54 19.16
CA THR A 181 11.05 -9.89 19.44
C THR A 181 11.41 -10.07 20.91
N ASN A 182 11.01 -11.19 21.48
CA ASN A 182 11.35 -11.61 22.84
C ASN A 182 11.96 -13.01 22.81
N GLU A 183 13.30 -13.08 22.83
CA GLU A 183 14.03 -14.34 22.79
C GLU A 183 13.74 -15.24 23.98
N GLN A 184 13.53 -14.68 25.18
CA GLN A 184 13.29 -15.48 26.39
C GLN A 184 11.92 -16.16 26.35
N ALA A 185 10.92 -15.47 25.78
CA ALA A 185 9.59 -16.01 25.61
C ALA A 185 9.42 -16.73 24.26
N GLY A 186 10.37 -16.59 23.31
CA GLY A 186 10.39 -17.27 22.02
C GLY A 186 9.36 -16.76 21.01
N TYR A 187 8.93 -15.51 21.11
CA TYR A 187 8.02 -14.90 20.14
C TYR A 187 8.63 -13.66 19.43
N GLY A 188 7.98 -13.24 18.37
CA GLY A 188 8.42 -12.20 17.45
C GLY A 188 9.03 -12.78 16.17
N ARG A 189 9.15 -11.97 15.14
CA ARG A 189 9.55 -12.45 13.82
C ARG A 189 10.94 -13.08 13.78
N LEU A 190 11.91 -12.56 14.53
CA LEU A 190 13.27 -13.14 14.63
C LEU A 190 13.34 -14.48 15.38
N GLN A 191 12.26 -14.88 16.06
CA GLN A 191 12.13 -16.20 16.70
C GLN A 191 11.20 -17.13 15.91
N GLY A 192 10.69 -16.69 14.78
CA GLY A 192 9.79 -17.46 13.92
C GLY A 192 10.51 -18.16 12.78
N SER A 193 10.04 -19.36 12.43
CA SER A 193 10.57 -20.16 11.32
C SER A 193 10.41 -19.48 9.96
N GLY A 194 9.49 -18.51 9.81
CA GLY A 194 9.30 -17.78 8.57
C GLY A 194 10.51 -16.92 8.18
N TYR A 195 11.02 -16.09 9.09
CA TYR A 195 12.20 -15.27 8.81
C TYR A 195 13.47 -16.12 8.67
N ASP A 196 13.61 -17.18 9.44
CA ASP A 196 14.71 -18.13 9.29
C ASP A 196 14.67 -18.80 7.90
N MET A 197 13.48 -19.22 7.45
CA MET A 197 13.25 -19.77 6.11
C MET A 197 13.68 -18.81 4.99
N GLU A 198 13.24 -17.56 5.06
CA GLU A 198 13.57 -16.57 4.05
C GLU A 198 15.09 -16.31 4.00
N MET A 199 15.73 -16.08 5.14
CA MET A 199 17.18 -15.84 5.21
C MET A 199 17.99 -17.07 4.77
N ARG A 200 17.55 -18.26 5.17
CA ARG A 200 18.15 -19.54 4.77
C ARG A 200 18.12 -19.71 3.24
N MET A 201 17.01 -19.37 2.60
CA MET A 201 16.90 -19.47 1.14
C MET A 201 17.71 -18.40 0.39
N GLU A 202 17.86 -17.20 0.93
CA GLU A 202 18.79 -16.19 0.41
C GLU A 202 20.23 -16.70 0.41
N VAL A 203 20.65 -17.38 1.48
CA VAL A 203 21.98 -18.00 1.55
C VAL A 203 22.08 -19.21 0.59
N ALA A 204 21.03 -20.03 0.51
CA ALA A 204 21.00 -21.21 -0.36
C ALA A 204 21.08 -20.84 -1.85
N SER A 205 20.45 -19.74 -2.25
CA SER A 205 20.52 -19.21 -3.62
C SER A 205 21.85 -18.53 -3.94
N GLY A 206 22.62 -18.13 -2.92
CA GLY A 206 23.82 -17.32 -3.06
C GLY A 206 23.55 -15.86 -3.40
N ASP A 207 22.32 -15.37 -3.21
CA ASP A 207 21.86 -14.03 -3.58
C ASP A 207 21.58 -13.16 -2.33
N VAL A 208 22.41 -13.27 -1.30
CA VAL A 208 22.31 -12.41 -0.11
C VAL A 208 22.44 -10.94 -0.53
N LYS A 209 21.39 -10.18 -0.32
CA LYS A 209 21.23 -8.81 -0.85
C LYS A 209 22.33 -7.86 -0.33
N ASP A 210 22.77 -6.98 -1.21
CA ASP A 210 23.71 -5.92 -0.85
C ASP A 210 22.99 -4.70 -0.21
N LEU A 211 23.80 -3.81 0.41
CA LEU A 211 23.27 -2.62 1.08
C LEU A 211 22.51 -1.69 0.13
N ASN A 212 22.89 -1.63 -1.16
CA ASN A 212 22.24 -0.76 -2.13
C ASN A 212 20.82 -1.28 -2.49
N GLN A 213 20.62 -2.61 -2.45
CA GLN A 213 19.32 -3.23 -2.64
C GLN A 213 18.40 -2.95 -1.44
N VAL A 214 18.90 -3.26 -0.24
CA VAL A 214 18.09 -3.18 0.98
C VAL A 214 17.76 -1.75 1.40
N ALA A 215 18.56 -0.77 0.95
CA ALA A 215 18.30 0.64 1.21
C ALA A 215 17.06 1.20 0.48
N VAL A 216 16.46 0.46 -0.45
CA VAL A 216 15.22 0.83 -1.15
C VAL A 216 14.13 -0.19 -0.86
N ALA A 217 12.87 0.24 -0.89
CA ALA A 217 11.74 -0.69 -0.85
C ALA A 217 11.65 -1.42 -2.18
N ALA A 218 11.95 -2.72 -2.21
CA ALA A 218 12.14 -3.46 -3.43
C ALA A 218 10.93 -4.29 -3.84
N ARG A 219 10.80 -4.45 -5.16
CA ARG A 219 9.85 -5.34 -5.83
C ARG A 219 10.51 -6.66 -6.28
N GLU A 220 11.76 -6.88 -5.87
CA GLU A 220 12.50 -8.12 -6.11
C GLU A 220 12.16 -9.16 -5.04
N TRP A 221 12.37 -10.42 -5.37
CA TRP A 221 12.22 -11.53 -4.43
C TRP A 221 13.39 -11.59 -3.43
N PRO A 222 13.13 -11.91 -2.14
CA PRO A 222 11.82 -12.01 -1.49
C PRO A 222 11.19 -10.62 -1.29
N LEU A 223 9.88 -10.54 -1.47
CA LEU A 223 9.17 -9.27 -1.30
C LEU A 223 9.25 -8.79 0.15
N GLY A 224 9.52 -7.50 0.35
CA GLY A 224 9.63 -6.94 1.70
C GLY A 224 10.95 -7.26 2.42
N TYR A 225 11.97 -7.65 1.73
CA TYR A 225 13.28 -8.03 2.30
C TYR A 225 13.94 -6.95 3.18
N ASN A 226 13.52 -5.70 3.08
CA ASN A 226 13.97 -4.64 3.98
C ASN A 226 13.63 -4.91 5.45
N TYR A 227 12.50 -5.57 5.74
CA TYR A 227 12.16 -6.05 7.08
C TYR A 227 13.10 -7.17 7.52
N LEU A 228 13.24 -8.20 6.69
CA LEU A 228 14.08 -9.36 6.94
C LEU A 228 15.52 -8.96 7.23
N TYR A 229 16.17 -8.35 6.24
CA TYR A 229 17.58 -7.97 6.38
C TYR A 229 17.81 -6.91 7.44
N GLY A 230 16.86 -5.98 7.60
CA GLY A 230 16.93 -4.96 8.64
C GLY A 230 16.95 -5.58 10.03
N ALA A 231 16.07 -6.55 10.29
CA ALA A 231 15.98 -7.24 11.57
C ALA A 231 17.27 -8.02 11.91
N TYR A 232 17.74 -8.85 10.98
CA TYR A 232 18.98 -9.60 11.16
C TYR A 232 20.21 -8.70 11.29
N PHE A 233 20.23 -7.57 10.57
CA PHE A 233 21.32 -6.62 10.67
C PHE A 233 21.35 -5.90 12.03
N VAL A 234 20.20 -5.48 12.55
CA VAL A 234 20.13 -4.88 13.89
C VAL A 234 20.51 -5.92 14.96
N GLN A 235 20.02 -7.15 14.85
CA GLN A 235 20.43 -8.25 15.75
C GLN A 235 21.97 -8.46 15.68
N TYR A 236 22.55 -8.57 14.49
CA TYR A 236 23.99 -8.69 14.32
C TYR A 236 24.77 -7.56 14.99
N LEU A 237 24.28 -6.31 14.87
CA LEU A 237 24.92 -5.15 15.54
C LEU A 237 24.82 -5.25 17.06
N ALA A 238 23.66 -5.67 17.58
CA ALA A 238 23.45 -5.85 19.01
C ALA A 238 24.32 -6.99 19.57
N ASP A 239 24.40 -8.12 18.89
CA ASP A 239 25.20 -9.28 19.30
C ASP A 239 26.71 -8.99 19.24
N THR A 240 27.15 -8.28 18.20
CA THR A 240 28.58 -8.02 17.97
C THR A 240 29.12 -6.87 18.81
N TYR A 241 28.35 -5.78 18.95
CA TYR A 241 28.79 -4.54 19.58
C TYR A 241 28.05 -4.21 20.88
N GLY A 242 26.96 -4.90 21.18
CA GLY A 242 26.06 -4.67 22.29
C GLY A 242 24.99 -3.61 22.02
N ASP A 243 23.82 -3.78 22.64
CA ASP A 243 22.69 -2.83 22.55
C ASP A 243 23.09 -1.39 22.86
N ALA A 244 23.96 -1.19 23.85
CA ALA A 244 24.46 0.14 24.22
C ALA A 244 25.10 0.89 23.04
N LYS A 245 25.74 0.16 22.11
CA LYS A 245 26.32 0.78 20.91
C LYS A 245 25.25 1.09 19.86
N VAL A 246 24.26 0.25 19.69
CA VAL A 246 23.10 0.56 18.83
C VAL A 246 22.41 1.82 19.34
N GLN A 247 22.12 1.91 20.63
CA GLN A 247 21.53 3.09 21.28
C GLN A 247 22.42 4.35 21.11
N GLU A 248 23.75 4.23 21.28
CA GLU A 248 24.70 5.34 21.05
C GLU A 248 24.62 5.85 19.60
N PHE A 249 24.50 4.94 18.62
CA PHE A 249 24.31 5.30 17.21
C PHE A 249 23.01 6.08 17.01
N LEU A 250 21.88 5.56 17.50
CA LEU A 250 20.57 6.21 17.37
C LEU A 250 20.58 7.61 18.01
N GLN A 251 21.11 7.74 19.23
CA GLN A 251 21.25 9.02 19.92
C GLN A 251 22.19 10.00 19.18
N GLY A 252 23.26 9.46 18.61
CA GLY A 252 24.21 10.25 17.82
C GLY A 252 23.61 10.82 16.55
N TYR A 253 22.80 10.01 15.86
CA TYR A 253 22.12 10.39 14.63
C TYR A 253 20.96 11.36 14.89
N SER A 254 20.21 11.18 15.97
CA SER A 254 19.08 12.02 16.37
C SER A 254 19.43 13.52 16.55
N ARG A 255 20.72 13.85 16.66
CA ARG A 255 21.22 15.22 16.83
C ARG A 255 21.56 15.92 15.51
N LYS A 256 21.40 15.26 14.36
CA LYS A 256 21.83 15.76 13.04
C LYS A 256 20.75 16.63 12.41
N LEU A 257 21.07 17.90 12.09
CA LEU A 257 20.14 18.81 11.40
C LEU A 257 20.01 18.52 9.90
N ILE A 258 21.04 17.95 9.28
CA ILE A 258 21.03 17.51 7.88
C ILE A 258 21.40 16.02 7.88
N PRO A 259 20.43 15.13 8.16
CA PRO A 259 20.74 13.73 8.43
C PRO A 259 21.19 12.95 7.21
N PHE A 260 20.66 13.22 6.02
CA PHE A 260 20.75 12.42 4.79
C PHE A 260 22.16 11.92 4.41
N PHE A 261 23.22 12.63 4.78
CA PHE A 261 24.60 12.29 4.40
C PHE A 261 25.45 11.86 5.59
N LEU A 262 24.85 11.68 6.76
CA LEU A 262 25.61 11.55 8.01
C LEU A 262 25.49 10.17 8.68
N LEU A 263 24.80 9.21 8.04
CA LEU A 263 24.70 7.83 8.53
C LEU A 263 26.10 7.20 8.69
N ASN A 264 26.88 7.14 7.62
CA ASN A 264 28.22 6.57 7.61
C ASN A 264 29.19 7.24 8.59
N SER A 265 29.11 8.57 8.71
CA SER A 265 29.97 9.29 9.66
C SER A 265 29.57 9.00 11.12
N THR A 266 28.31 8.78 11.39
CA THR A 266 27.83 8.40 12.72
C THR A 266 28.21 6.95 13.03
N ALA A 267 28.06 6.03 12.08
CA ALA A 267 28.46 4.63 12.23
C ALA A 267 29.97 4.49 12.52
N ARG A 268 30.83 5.17 11.74
CA ARG A 268 32.30 5.20 12.01
C ARG A 268 32.63 5.68 13.40
N LYS A 269 31.91 6.69 13.90
CA LYS A 269 32.14 7.20 15.25
C LYS A 269 31.74 6.20 16.33
N THR A 270 30.66 5.46 16.12
CA THR A 270 30.07 4.54 17.12
C THR A 270 30.68 3.15 17.06
N PHE A 271 30.75 2.56 15.86
CA PHE A 271 31.18 1.17 15.64
C PHE A 271 32.60 1.05 15.14
N GLY A 272 33.26 2.17 14.74
CA GLY A 272 34.59 2.17 14.13
C GLY A 272 34.59 1.81 12.64
N LYS A 273 33.45 1.51 12.05
CA LYS A 273 33.25 1.10 10.66
C LYS A 273 32.09 1.89 10.03
N ASP A 274 32.09 2.06 8.71
CA ASP A 274 30.90 2.56 8.00
C ASP A 274 29.92 1.43 7.68
N PHE A 275 28.76 1.80 7.15
CA PHE A 275 27.70 0.80 6.88
C PHE A 275 28.09 -0.21 5.80
N GLU A 276 28.87 0.19 4.81
CA GLU A 276 29.37 -0.73 3.78
C GLU A 276 30.25 -1.82 4.38
N GLN A 277 31.13 -1.45 5.33
CA GLN A 277 31.98 -2.40 6.06
C GLN A 277 31.16 -3.26 7.02
N LEU A 278 30.26 -2.65 7.78
CA LEU A 278 29.36 -3.37 8.71
C LEU A 278 28.47 -4.36 7.95
N TRP A 279 27.98 -3.98 6.77
CA TRP A 279 27.16 -4.85 5.92
C TRP A 279 27.93 -6.03 5.36
N SER A 280 29.17 -5.80 4.90
CA SER A 280 30.04 -6.87 4.45
C SER A 280 30.35 -7.88 5.55
N ASP A 281 30.61 -7.40 6.77
CA ASP A 281 30.83 -8.29 7.93
C ASP A 281 29.53 -9.06 8.29
N PHE A 282 28.40 -8.41 8.22
CA PHE A 282 27.08 -9.03 8.42
C PHE A 282 26.80 -10.12 7.38
N GLN A 283 27.03 -9.87 6.09
CA GLN A 283 26.85 -10.90 5.06
C GLN A 283 27.75 -12.13 5.34
N ALA A 284 29.02 -11.89 5.71
CA ALA A 284 29.93 -12.99 6.09
C ALA A 284 29.40 -13.79 7.29
N HIS A 285 28.87 -13.10 8.30
CA HIS A 285 28.26 -13.72 9.47
C HIS A 285 27.03 -14.58 9.12
N ILE A 286 26.14 -14.07 8.25
CA ILE A 286 24.98 -14.83 7.78
C ILE A 286 25.40 -16.08 7.02
N TYR A 287 26.35 -15.97 6.09
CA TYR A 287 26.88 -17.14 5.39
C TYR A 287 27.49 -18.17 6.35
N GLU A 288 28.28 -17.74 7.34
CA GLU A 288 28.88 -18.63 8.33
C GLU A 288 27.82 -19.40 9.14
N ASN A 289 26.75 -18.71 9.52
CA ASN A 289 25.68 -19.31 10.34
C ASN A 289 24.87 -20.37 9.57
N TYR A 290 24.63 -20.19 8.28
CA TYR A 290 23.73 -21.08 7.53
C TYR A 290 24.44 -22.16 6.72
N GLN A 291 25.69 -21.97 6.24
CA GLN A 291 26.34 -22.91 5.31
C GLN A 291 26.46 -24.35 5.82
N GLY A 292 26.71 -24.54 7.11
CA GLY A 292 26.91 -25.86 7.71
C GLY A 292 25.65 -26.72 7.64
N ASP A 293 24.54 -26.15 8.03
CA ASP A 293 23.25 -26.83 8.11
C ASP A 293 22.61 -27.01 6.72
N LEU A 294 22.76 -26.04 5.83
CA LEU A 294 22.24 -26.09 4.48
C LEU A 294 22.74 -27.29 3.68
N ALA A 295 24.04 -27.61 3.75
CA ALA A 295 24.58 -28.76 3.04
C ALA A 295 23.93 -30.07 3.47
N THR A 296 23.69 -30.22 4.80
CA THR A 296 23.01 -31.37 5.38
C THR A 296 21.54 -31.42 4.98
N MET A 297 20.85 -30.28 5.01
CA MET A 297 19.44 -30.18 4.63
C MET A 297 19.23 -30.56 3.15
N MET A 298 20.08 -30.04 2.26
CA MET A 298 20.05 -30.35 0.82
C MET A 298 20.29 -31.84 0.55
N GLU A 299 21.22 -32.47 1.27
CA GLU A 299 21.51 -33.91 1.12
C GLU A 299 20.33 -34.78 1.60
N GLN A 300 19.60 -34.34 2.60
CA GLN A 300 18.49 -35.07 3.20
C GLN A 300 17.12 -34.67 2.66
N ALA A 301 17.06 -33.80 1.63
CA ALA A 301 15.81 -33.27 1.11
C ALA A 301 14.89 -34.39 0.55
N VAL A 302 13.60 -34.31 0.91
CA VAL A 302 12.52 -35.15 0.36
C VAL A 302 11.42 -34.21 -0.13
N ILE A 303 11.43 -33.97 -1.42
CA ILE A 303 10.64 -32.91 -2.08
C ILE A 303 9.71 -33.50 -3.16
N GLY A 304 8.69 -32.77 -3.52
CA GLY A 304 7.82 -33.03 -4.66
C GLY A 304 8.37 -32.48 -5.97
N GLU A 305 7.70 -32.82 -7.06
CA GLU A 305 7.99 -32.30 -8.40
C GLU A 305 7.36 -30.93 -8.59
N GLY A 306 8.15 -29.92 -8.99
CA GLY A 306 7.66 -28.56 -9.25
C GLY A 306 6.78 -28.49 -10.50
N LYS A 307 5.67 -27.78 -10.41
CA LYS A 307 4.69 -27.59 -11.50
C LYS A 307 4.57 -26.14 -11.94
N TYR A 308 4.60 -25.18 -10.99
CA TYR A 308 4.41 -23.74 -11.28
C TYR A 308 5.07 -22.91 -10.18
N THR A 309 5.81 -21.87 -10.57
CA THR A 309 6.46 -20.92 -9.64
C THR A 309 5.94 -19.51 -9.89
N ALA A 310 5.68 -18.77 -8.82
CA ALA A 310 5.24 -17.38 -8.85
C ALA A 310 5.79 -16.59 -7.65
N PRO A 311 5.87 -15.23 -7.74
CA PRO A 311 6.35 -14.41 -6.64
C PRO A 311 5.38 -14.32 -5.45
N PHE A 312 4.17 -14.87 -5.58
CA PHE A 312 3.16 -14.90 -4.53
C PHE A 312 2.73 -16.32 -4.21
N MET A 313 2.32 -16.56 -2.97
CA MET A 313 1.65 -17.80 -2.60
C MET A 313 0.33 -17.91 -3.36
N GLN A 314 0.15 -19.00 -4.09
CA GLN A 314 -1.03 -19.21 -4.91
C GLN A 314 -2.16 -19.84 -4.08
N VAL A 315 -3.38 -19.40 -4.34
CA VAL A 315 -4.59 -20.05 -3.80
C VAL A 315 -5.04 -21.13 -4.76
N PHE A 316 -5.18 -22.35 -4.29
CA PHE A 316 -5.55 -23.51 -5.13
C PHE A 316 -6.48 -24.49 -4.41
N THR A 317 -7.13 -25.34 -5.20
CA THR A 317 -7.94 -26.44 -4.68
C THR A 317 -7.86 -27.64 -5.63
N ALA A 318 -7.76 -28.85 -5.06
CA ALA A 318 -7.78 -30.09 -5.83
C ALA A 318 -9.21 -30.35 -6.37
N THR A 319 -9.29 -30.94 -7.56
CA THR A 319 -10.54 -31.36 -8.21
C THR A 319 -10.39 -32.78 -8.77
N ASP A 320 -11.50 -33.37 -9.25
CA ASP A 320 -11.47 -34.71 -9.89
C ASP A 320 -10.63 -34.73 -11.18
N ASN A 321 -10.42 -33.57 -11.81
CA ASN A 321 -9.78 -33.44 -13.14
C ASN A 321 -8.40 -32.75 -13.09
N GLY A 322 -7.84 -32.49 -11.91
CA GLY A 322 -6.60 -31.75 -11.74
C GLY A 322 -6.69 -30.76 -10.59
N VAL A 323 -5.90 -29.67 -10.65
CA VAL A 323 -5.84 -28.65 -9.61
C VAL A 323 -6.28 -27.30 -10.17
N LEU A 324 -7.29 -26.70 -9.56
CA LEU A 324 -7.66 -25.32 -9.84
C LEU A 324 -6.75 -24.38 -9.07
N VAL A 325 -6.09 -23.46 -9.77
CA VAL A 325 -5.15 -22.49 -9.21
C VAL A 325 -5.57 -21.10 -9.60
N ASN A 326 -5.63 -20.21 -8.63
CA ASN A 326 -5.70 -18.78 -8.87
C ASN A 326 -4.28 -18.27 -9.13
N VAL A 327 -3.95 -18.09 -10.40
CA VAL A 327 -2.61 -17.67 -10.83
C VAL A 327 -2.48 -16.18 -10.73
N ASP A 328 -1.52 -15.74 -9.93
CA ASP A 328 -1.08 -14.35 -9.83
C ASP A 328 0.45 -14.30 -9.98
N ASN A 329 0.93 -13.67 -11.05
CA ASN A 329 2.35 -13.57 -11.39
C ASN A 329 2.90 -12.14 -11.26
N GLY A 330 2.05 -11.16 -10.95
CA GLY A 330 2.41 -9.74 -10.88
C GLY A 330 2.72 -9.08 -12.22
N GLU A 331 2.42 -9.73 -13.36
CA GLU A 331 2.69 -9.25 -14.72
C GLU A 331 1.43 -9.01 -15.55
N ASP A 332 0.36 -9.73 -15.24
CA ASP A 332 -0.95 -9.61 -15.88
C ASP A 332 -2.09 -9.89 -14.91
N ALA A 333 -3.33 -9.80 -15.37
CA ALA A 333 -4.51 -10.01 -14.53
C ALA A 333 -4.54 -11.43 -13.96
N SER A 334 -4.84 -11.57 -12.67
CA SER A 334 -5.00 -12.88 -12.03
C SER A 334 -6.11 -13.69 -12.70
N GLU A 335 -5.91 -15.00 -12.81
CA GLU A 335 -6.83 -15.91 -13.51
C GLU A 335 -6.99 -17.23 -12.76
N LEU A 336 -8.21 -17.76 -12.79
CA LEU A 336 -8.46 -19.13 -12.38
C LEU A 336 -8.12 -20.06 -13.53
N ARG A 337 -7.19 -20.98 -13.29
CA ARG A 337 -6.70 -21.93 -14.30
C ARG A 337 -6.75 -23.36 -13.77
N LEU A 338 -6.97 -24.32 -14.68
CA LEU A 338 -6.90 -25.73 -14.36
C LEU A 338 -5.52 -26.29 -14.77
N LEU A 339 -4.76 -26.81 -13.80
CA LEU A 339 -3.59 -27.64 -14.06
C LEU A 339 -4.09 -29.04 -14.36
N ASP A 340 -3.96 -29.48 -15.60
CA ASP A 340 -4.37 -30.80 -16.06
C ASP A 340 -3.28 -31.84 -15.77
N ASP A 341 -3.68 -33.01 -15.37
CA ASP A 341 -2.82 -34.16 -15.03
C ASP A 341 -1.95 -34.69 -16.17
N GLY A 342 -2.17 -34.24 -17.41
CA GLY A 342 -1.52 -34.75 -18.61
C GLY A 342 -0.63 -33.79 -19.35
N SER A 343 -0.53 -32.55 -18.99
CA SER A 343 0.28 -31.57 -19.71
C SER A 343 1.67 -31.39 -19.09
N ASP A 344 2.70 -31.83 -19.81
CA ASP A 344 4.06 -31.33 -19.65
C ASP A 344 4.02 -29.78 -19.81
N GLU A 345 4.40 -29.09 -18.79
CA GLU A 345 4.69 -27.67 -18.81
C GLU A 345 3.49 -26.72 -19.10
N ARG A 346 3.01 -26.12 -18.12
CA ARG A 346 2.30 -24.82 -18.04
C ARG A 346 0.88 -24.92 -17.52
N VAL A 347 0.60 -23.95 -16.70
CA VAL A 347 -0.73 -23.62 -16.26
C VAL A 347 -1.70 -23.66 -17.43
N GLY A 348 -2.71 -24.52 -17.35
CA GLY A 348 -3.66 -24.80 -18.42
C GLY A 348 -4.48 -23.58 -18.86
N ALA A 349 -5.49 -23.78 -19.68
CA ALA A 349 -6.34 -22.69 -20.17
C ALA A 349 -6.98 -21.90 -19.04
N SER A 350 -7.06 -20.58 -19.20
CA SER A 350 -7.80 -19.70 -18.30
C SER A 350 -9.30 -20.04 -18.36
N LEU A 351 -9.89 -20.25 -17.20
CA LEU A 351 -11.33 -20.42 -17.06
C LEU A 351 -12.02 -19.06 -16.91
N THR A 352 -11.47 -18.18 -16.11
CA THR A 352 -12.01 -16.84 -15.89
C THR A 352 -10.96 -15.95 -15.23
N LYS A 353 -11.07 -14.64 -15.44
CA LYS A 353 -10.32 -13.65 -14.67
C LYS A 353 -10.80 -13.63 -13.24
N THR A 354 -9.85 -13.39 -12.34
CA THR A 354 -10.10 -13.29 -10.89
C THR A 354 -9.46 -12.03 -10.35
N LYS A 355 -9.73 -11.73 -9.08
CA LYS A 355 -9.15 -10.60 -8.39
C LYS A 355 -9.23 -10.79 -6.89
N ASN A 356 -8.10 -10.67 -6.18
CA ASN A 356 -8.01 -10.71 -4.71
C ASN A 356 -8.68 -11.94 -4.08
N ILE A 357 -8.43 -13.12 -4.61
CA ILE A 357 -8.96 -14.38 -4.07
C ILE A 357 -8.20 -14.74 -2.79
N ASN A 358 -8.92 -15.01 -1.69
CA ASN A 358 -8.34 -15.43 -0.41
C ASN A 358 -8.42 -16.94 -0.18
N SER A 359 -9.49 -17.59 -0.65
CA SER A 359 -9.65 -19.04 -0.52
C SER A 359 -10.39 -19.62 -1.72
N LEU A 360 -10.12 -20.89 -2.01
CA LEU A 360 -10.84 -21.70 -3.00
C LEU A 360 -11.25 -23.04 -2.37
N ASP A 361 -12.42 -23.53 -2.79
CA ASP A 361 -12.87 -24.87 -2.51
C ASP A 361 -13.74 -25.39 -3.66
N PHE A 362 -13.71 -26.69 -3.91
CA PHE A 362 -14.41 -27.30 -5.05
C PHE A 362 -15.34 -28.40 -4.60
N HIS A 363 -16.57 -28.40 -5.14
CA HIS A 363 -17.50 -29.52 -5.01
C HIS A 363 -18.02 -29.94 -6.38
N PRO A 364 -17.96 -31.24 -6.77
CA PRO A 364 -18.23 -31.70 -8.14
C PRO A 364 -19.61 -31.31 -8.68
N LYS A 365 -20.62 -31.19 -7.81
CA LYS A 365 -21.99 -30.84 -8.20
C LYS A 365 -22.31 -29.36 -8.07
N SER A 366 -21.55 -28.63 -7.27
CA SER A 366 -21.94 -27.26 -6.86
C SER A 366 -21.00 -26.19 -7.41
N GLY A 367 -19.83 -26.58 -7.93
CA GLY A 367 -18.87 -25.66 -8.49
C GLY A 367 -17.83 -25.18 -7.49
N VAL A 368 -17.12 -24.10 -7.87
CA VAL A 368 -16.02 -23.51 -7.10
C VAL A 368 -16.55 -22.46 -6.15
N LEU A 369 -16.30 -22.65 -4.86
CA LEU A 369 -16.51 -21.64 -3.84
C LEU A 369 -15.23 -20.84 -3.68
N ALA A 370 -15.35 -19.53 -3.70
CA ALA A 370 -14.21 -18.63 -3.49
C ALA A 370 -14.56 -17.55 -2.49
N THR A 371 -13.58 -17.08 -1.73
CA THR A 371 -13.71 -15.82 -1.02
C THR A 371 -12.81 -14.77 -1.69
N ARG A 372 -13.30 -13.55 -1.73
CA ARG A 372 -12.65 -12.45 -2.43
C ARG A 372 -12.71 -11.18 -1.59
N SER A 373 -11.58 -10.48 -1.47
CA SER A 373 -11.52 -9.16 -0.85
C SER A 373 -11.94 -8.08 -1.84
N ILE A 374 -12.83 -7.19 -1.41
CA ILE A 374 -13.37 -6.08 -2.19
C ILE A 374 -13.15 -4.78 -1.44
N ALA A 375 -12.62 -3.78 -2.15
CA ALA A 375 -12.54 -2.43 -1.66
C ALA A 375 -13.85 -1.69 -1.93
N TYR A 376 -14.49 -1.21 -0.89
CA TYR A 376 -15.74 -0.46 -0.96
C TYR A 376 -15.50 1.06 -1.01
N ALA A 377 -16.49 1.77 -1.53
CA ALA A 377 -16.45 3.23 -1.68
C ALA A 377 -16.28 3.98 -0.34
N ASP A 378 -16.63 3.35 0.75
CA ASP A 378 -16.48 3.90 2.09
C ASP A 378 -15.08 3.69 2.71
N GLY A 379 -14.16 3.11 1.96
CA GLY A 379 -12.78 2.85 2.37
C GLY A 379 -12.58 1.50 3.04
N ARG A 380 -13.64 0.71 3.25
CA ARG A 380 -13.51 -0.65 3.80
C ARG A 380 -12.96 -1.62 2.75
N VAL A 381 -12.18 -2.59 3.21
CA VAL A 381 -11.74 -3.73 2.40
C VAL A 381 -12.23 -5.00 3.07
N LEU A 382 -13.29 -5.56 2.53
CA LEU A 382 -14.03 -6.67 3.14
C LEU A 382 -14.07 -7.87 2.21
N SER A 383 -14.08 -9.06 2.80
CA SER A 383 -14.10 -10.32 2.07
C SER A 383 -15.52 -10.90 2.00
N ASP A 384 -15.90 -11.40 0.85
CA ASP A 384 -17.18 -12.02 0.62
C ASP A 384 -17.07 -13.34 -0.14
N VAL A 385 -18.11 -14.17 -0.04
CA VAL A 385 -18.17 -15.50 -0.64
C VAL A 385 -18.77 -15.41 -2.03
N TYR A 386 -18.12 -16.04 -2.99
CA TYR A 386 -18.52 -16.15 -4.39
C TYR A 386 -18.62 -17.61 -4.82
N LEU A 387 -19.56 -17.89 -5.72
CA LEU A 387 -19.72 -19.17 -6.39
C LEU A 387 -19.38 -18.99 -7.87
N TYR A 388 -18.43 -19.79 -8.39
CA TYR A 388 -18.21 -19.94 -9.83
C TYR A 388 -18.86 -21.22 -10.33
N GLN A 389 -19.86 -21.05 -11.16
CA GLN A 389 -20.62 -22.13 -11.78
C GLN A 389 -21.18 -21.66 -13.13
N ASP A 390 -21.26 -22.54 -14.12
CA ASP A 390 -21.78 -22.24 -15.46
C ASP A 390 -21.09 -21.01 -16.09
N ASP A 391 -19.76 -20.96 -16.02
CA ASP A 391 -18.88 -19.89 -16.54
C ASP A 391 -19.17 -18.47 -16.02
N ARG A 392 -19.68 -18.36 -14.82
CA ARG A 392 -19.95 -17.06 -14.19
C ARG A 392 -19.75 -17.08 -12.68
N TRP A 393 -19.33 -15.92 -12.17
CA TRP A 393 -19.29 -15.64 -10.75
C TRP A 393 -20.64 -15.15 -10.24
N GLN A 394 -21.05 -15.64 -9.09
CA GLN A 394 -22.21 -15.17 -8.33
C GLN A 394 -21.80 -14.86 -6.90
N ALA A 395 -22.07 -13.65 -6.43
CA ALA A 395 -21.91 -13.32 -5.01
C ALA A 395 -22.95 -14.08 -4.17
N LEU A 396 -22.49 -14.76 -3.13
CA LEU A 396 -23.35 -15.43 -2.15
C LEU A 396 -23.53 -14.58 -0.90
N THR A 397 -22.58 -13.69 -0.61
CA THR A 397 -22.65 -12.72 0.50
C THR A 397 -22.23 -11.33 0.03
N GLU A 398 -22.62 -10.31 0.79
CA GLU A 398 -22.21 -8.93 0.56
C GLU A 398 -21.85 -8.28 1.90
N LYS A 399 -20.64 -7.74 2.00
CA LYS A 399 -20.09 -7.06 3.20
C LYS A 399 -20.13 -7.91 4.48
N GLN A 400 -20.06 -9.24 4.33
CA GLN A 400 -20.14 -10.18 5.46
C GLN A 400 -18.80 -10.55 6.05
N ARG A 401 -17.67 -10.18 5.40
CA ARG A 401 -16.31 -10.34 5.89
C ARG A 401 -15.81 -11.79 5.96
N PHE A 402 -16.35 -12.68 5.13
CA PHE A 402 -15.91 -14.07 5.08
C PHE A 402 -14.60 -14.23 4.30
N ARG A 403 -13.52 -14.61 4.98
CA ARG A 403 -12.18 -14.78 4.42
C ARG A 403 -11.89 -16.18 3.91
N SER A 404 -12.52 -17.20 4.49
CA SER A 404 -12.38 -18.59 4.07
C SER A 404 -13.74 -19.27 4.03
N ALA A 405 -13.95 -20.13 3.03
CA ALA A 405 -15.19 -20.87 2.88
C ALA A 405 -14.91 -22.27 2.32
N LYS A 406 -15.57 -23.30 2.89
CA LYS A 406 -15.42 -24.71 2.51
C LYS A 406 -16.78 -25.38 2.42
N TRP A 407 -17.01 -26.15 1.34
CA TRP A 407 -18.21 -26.91 1.15
C TRP A 407 -18.38 -27.99 2.24
N LEU A 408 -19.63 -28.21 2.66
CA LEU A 408 -20.01 -29.47 3.29
C LEU A 408 -20.25 -30.54 2.21
N PRO A 409 -20.10 -31.83 2.54
CA PRO A 409 -20.23 -32.92 1.56
C PRO A 409 -21.59 -33.01 0.85
N ASP A 410 -22.61 -32.31 1.38
CA ASP A 410 -23.94 -32.24 0.74
C ASP A 410 -23.96 -31.31 -0.49
N GLY A 411 -22.95 -30.47 -0.67
CA GLY A 411 -22.88 -29.49 -1.75
C GLY A 411 -23.98 -28.43 -1.73
N GLN A 412 -24.68 -28.27 -0.63
CA GLN A 412 -25.72 -27.26 -0.45
C GLN A 412 -25.39 -26.25 0.63
N ARG A 413 -24.63 -26.69 1.64
CA ARG A 413 -24.16 -25.88 2.74
C ARG A 413 -22.66 -25.75 2.69
N TYR A 414 -22.16 -24.69 3.27
CA TYR A 414 -20.72 -24.45 3.45
C TYR A 414 -20.46 -23.83 4.82
N LEU A 415 -19.26 -24.03 5.30
CA LEU A 415 -18.73 -23.33 6.47
C LEU A 415 -17.91 -22.13 6.01
N ALA A 416 -17.99 -21.04 6.74
CA ALA A 416 -17.21 -19.85 6.46
C ALA A 416 -16.65 -19.22 7.74
N THR A 417 -15.44 -18.67 7.66
CA THR A 417 -14.80 -17.97 8.77
C THR A 417 -14.71 -16.48 8.50
N ARG A 418 -14.84 -15.68 9.54
CA ARG A 418 -14.64 -14.25 9.48
C ARG A 418 -14.06 -13.70 10.77
N LYS A 419 -13.60 -12.45 10.71
CA LYS A 419 -13.12 -11.71 11.88
C LYS A 419 -13.88 -10.40 11.99
N VAL A 420 -14.55 -10.21 13.09
CA VAL A 420 -15.36 -9.02 13.38
C VAL A 420 -15.02 -8.54 14.78
N ASN A 421 -14.73 -7.26 14.93
CA ASN A 421 -14.31 -6.67 16.20
C ASN A 421 -13.06 -7.35 16.83
N GLY A 422 -12.16 -7.84 15.97
CA GLY A 422 -10.97 -8.59 16.42
C GLY A 422 -11.24 -10.00 16.91
N LEU A 423 -12.47 -10.53 16.77
CA LEU A 423 -12.87 -11.87 17.18
C LEU A 423 -13.08 -12.78 15.98
N SER A 424 -12.55 -14.01 16.05
CA SER A 424 -12.77 -15.04 15.04
C SER A 424 -14.16 -15.69 15.21
N GLU A 425 -14.85 -15.90 14.10
CA GLU A 425 -16.17 -16.52 14.05
C GLU A 425 -16.21 -17.66 13.02
N LEU A 426 -16.99 -18.71 13.32
CA LEU A 426 -17.32 -19.79 12.40
C LEU A 426 -18.84 -19.80 12.13
N TRP A 427 -19.19 -19.83 10.86
CA TRP A 427 -20.59 -19.77 10.39
C TRP A 427 -20.95 -20.96 9.53
N LEU A 428 -22.17 -21.44 9.70
CA LEU A 428 -22.80 -22.43 8.80
C LEU A 428 -23.73 -21.68 7.85
N MET A 429 -23.46 -21.77 6.55
CA MET A 429 -24.12 -21.03 5.48
C MET A 429 -24.82 -21.96 4.50
N THR A 430 -25.83 -21.43 3.76
CA THR A 430 -26.55 -22.16 2.72
C THR A 430 -26.39 -21.43 1.37
N ALA A 431 -25.86 -22.13 0.35
CA ALA A 431 -25.49 -21.53 -0.92
C ALA A 431 -26.65 -20.93 -1.74
N ARG A 432 -27.85 -21.37 -1.55
CA ARG A 432 -29.03 -20.89 -2.32
C ARG A 432 -29.90 -19.88 -1.59
N GLN A 433 -29.57 -19.55 -0.37
CA GLN A 433 -30.27 -18.56 0.43
C GLN A 433 -29.26 -17.51 0.86
N ALA A 434 -29.08 -16.51 0.00
CA ALA A 434 -28.22 -15.37 0.32
C ALA A 434 -28.58 -14.84 1.73
N GLU A 435 -27.55 -14.56 2.52
CA GLU A 435 -27.65 -13.99 3.87
C GLU A 435 -28.25 -14.90 4.96
N SER A 436 -28.62 -16.15 4.68
CA SER A 436 -29.06 -17.07 5.72
C SER A 436 -27.89 -17.90 6.26
N GLY A 437 -27.29 -17.44 7.33
CA GLY A 437 -26.23 -18.15 8.04
C GLY A 437 -26.52 -18.23 9.54
N GLN A 438 -25.93 -19.23 10.17
CA GLN A 438 -25.94 -19.41 11.62
C GLN A 438 -24.50 -19.33 12.13
N GLN A 439 -24.22 -18.40 13.03
CA GLN A 439 -23.00 -18.43 13.81
C GLN A 439 -23.00 -19.64 14.73
N ILE A 440 -22.05 -20.53 14.54
CA ILE A 440 -21.94 -21.77 15.31
C ILE A 440 -20.80 -21.71 16.33
N TRP A 441 -19.87 -20.74 16.19
CA TRP A 441 -18.84 -20.47 17.18
C TRP A 441 -18.32 -19.04 17.08
N GLN A 442 -17.84 -18.52 18.22
CA GLN A 442 -17.12 -17.26 18.33
C GLN A 442 -16.00 -17.42 19.36
N GLY A 443 -14.80 -16.97 19.01
CA GLY A 443 -13.64 -16.93 19.91
C GLY A 443 -13.68 -15.79 20.90
N THR A 444 -12.72 -15.79 21.79
CA THR A 444 -12.43 -14.67 22.71
C THR A 444 -11.28 -13.81 22.19
N ILE A 445 -10.99 -12.68 22.83
CA ILE A 445 -9.82 -11.87 22.48
C ILE A 445 -8.55 -12.73 22.65
N GLY A 446 -7.75 -12.81 21.59
CA GLY A 446 -6.55 -13.64 21.52
C GLY A 446 -6.76 -15.02 20.91
N ASP A 447 -8.02 -15.51 20.76
CA ASP A 447 -8.30 -16.71 20.00
C ASP A 447 -8.35 -16.40 18.50
N ILE A 448 -7.60 -17.14 17.68
CA ILE A 448 -7.58 -16.99 16.23
C ILE A 448 -7.94 -18.33 15.59
N LEU A 449 -8.91 -18.29 14.66
CA LEU A 449 -9.25 -19.41 13.82
C LEU A 449 -8.60 -19.19 12.45
N GLY A 450 -7.66 -20.07 12.11
CA GLY A 450 -6.97 -20.13 10.83
C GLY A 450 -7.65 -21.05 9.82
N GLY A 451 -6.84 -21.68 8.97
CA GLY A 451 -7.30 -22.64 7.97
C GLY A 451 -8.01 -23.83 8.57
N PHE A 452 -9.00 -24.37 7.86
CA PHE A 452 -9.77 -25.54 8.32
C PHE A 452 -10.14 -26.48 7.16
N ALA A 453 -10.36 -27.75 7.50
CA ALA A 453 -10.83 -28.78 6.61
C ALA A 453 -12.11 -29.45 7.15
N VAL A 454 -13.01 -29.83 6.27
CA VAL A 454 -14.28 -30.52 6.62
C VAL A 454 -14.08 -32.03 6.47
N SER A 455 -14.53 -32.81 7.47
CA SER A 455 -14.52 -34.28 7.40
C SER A 455 -15.41 -34.80 6.30
N HIS A 456 -15.07 -35.96 5.70
CA HIS A 456 -15.82 -36.55 4.59
C HIS A 456 -17.30 -36.84 4.89
N ASP A 457 -17.61 -37.11 6.17
CA ASP A 457 -18.99 -37.33 6.63
C ASP A 457 -19.70 -36.03 7.05
N GLY A 458 -19.01 -34.89 7.01
CA GLY A 458 -19.56 -33.58 7.36
C GLY A 458 -19.95 -33.42 8.83
N ARG A 459 -19.40 -34.25 9.75
CA ARG A 459 -19.73 -34.19 11.18
C ARG A 459 -18.84 -33.27 11.98
N PHE A 460 -17.61 -33.04 11.54
CA PHE A 460 -16.64 -32.20 12.23
C PHE A 460 -15.70 -31.50 11.25
N ILE A 461 -14.97 -30.55 11.74
CA ILE A 461 -13.83 -29.95 11.06
C ILE A 461 -12.58 -30.18 11.89
N VAL A 462 -11.42 -30.14 11.22
CA VAL A 462 -10.12 -29.91 11.86
C VAL A 462 -9.64 -28.53 11.42
N ALA A 463 -9.21 -27.74 12.38
CA ALA A 463 -8.77 -26.37 12.11
C ALA A 463 -7.45 -26.08 12.83
N SER A 464 -6.66 -25.18 12.25
CA SER A 464 -5.57 -24.50 12.93
C SER A 464 -6.14 -23.45 13.86
N VAL A 465 -5.86 -23.54 15.15
CA VAL A 465 -6.40 -22.64 16.18
C VAL A 465 -5.27 -22.13 17.04
N LYS A 466 -5.14 -20.83 17.17
CA LYS A 466 -4.29 -20.20 18.16
C LYS A 466 -5.13 -19.81 19.37
N ARG A 467 -4.77 -20.33 20.52
CA ARG A 467 -5.36 -19.89 21.78
C ARG A 467 -4.51 -18.85 22.46
N SER A 468 -5.15 -18.02 23.29
CA SER A 468 -4.41 -17.07 24.13
C SER A 468 -3.38 -17.82 24.99
N SER A 469 -2.14 -17.33 24.99
CA SER A 469 -0.99 -17.94 25.70
C SER A 469 -0.55 -19.34 25.20
N GLU A 470 -1.06 -19.77 24.04
CA GLU A 470 -0.65 -20.99 23.35
C GLU A 470 -0.21 -20.71 21.92
N GLY A 471 0.46 -21.68 21.27
CA GLY A 471 0.80 -21.63 19.84
C GLY A 471 -0.38 -21.96 18.94
N TRP A 472 -0.08 -22.16 17.66
CA TRP A 472 -1.01 -22.65 16.67
C TRP A 472 -1.08 -24.16 16.72
N ASN A 473 -2.23 -24.73 17.09
CA ASN A 473 -2.43 -26.16 17.20
C ASN A 473 -3.60 -26.63 16.36
N LEU A 474 -3.64 -27.92 16.02
CA LEU A 474 -4.80 -28.52 15.39
C LEU A 474 -5.86 -28.88 16.43
N GLU A 475 -7.08 -28.40 16.20
CA GLU A 475 -8.24 -28.72 17.02
C GLU A 475 -9.39 -29.28 16.15
N LYS A 476 -10.14 -30.20 16.72
CA LYS A 476 -11.36 -30.78 16.13
C LYS A 476 -12.59 -30.07 16.68
N PHE A 477 -13.47 -29.56 15.79
CA PHE A 477 -14.76 -28.99 16.15
C PHE A 477 -15.90 -29.88 15.70
N ASP A 478 -16.69 -30.41 16.65
CA ASP A 478 -17.88 -31.22 16.37
C ASP A 478 -19.05 -30.28 15.97
N LEU A 479 -19.56 -30.45 14.76
CA LEU A 479 -20.63 -29.62 14.21
C LEU A 479 -22.03 -29.88 14.81
N THR A 480 -22.15 -30.95 15.61
CA THR A 480 -23.39 -31.26 16.34
C THR A 480 -23.32 -30.81 17.79
N ALA A 481 -22.22 -31.13 18.47
CA ALA A 481 -21.99 -30.75 19.85
C ALA A 481 -21.58 -29.28 20.00
N LEU A 482 -21.08 -28.64 18.94
CA LEU A 482 -20.50 -27.29 18.90
C LEU A 482 -19.37 -27.11 19.91
N GLN A 483 -18.47 -28.08 19.99
CA GLN A 483 -17.36 -28.11 20.94
C GLN A 483 -16.04 -28.41 20.25
N TRP A 484 -14.99 -27.74 20.71
CA TRP A 484 -13.60 -27.97 20.31
C TRP A 484 -12.98 -29.09 21.17
N THR A 485 -12.10 -29.87 20.56
CA THR A 485 -11.25 -30.87 21.21
C THR A 485 -9.84 -30.73 20.62
N PRO A 486 -8.80 -30.43 21.41
CA PRO A 486 -7.43 -30.40 20.95
C PRO A 486 -7.00 -31.73 20.35
N LEU A 487 -6.30 -31.68 19.22
CA LEU A 487 -5.66 -32.86 18.61
C LEU A 487 -4.16 -32.83 18.83
N THR A 488 -3.56 -31.67 18.86
CA THR A 488 -2.14 -31.43 19.11
C THR A 488 -1.97 -30.36 20.17
N GLN A 489 -0.80 -30.33 20.77
CA GLN A 489 -0.38 -29.29 21.70
C GLN A 489 1.15 -29.20 21.62
N SER A 490 1.64 -28.31 20.80
CA SER A 490 3.07 -28.17 20.53
C SER A 490 3.49 -26.71 20.45
N ARG A 491 4.79 -26.49 20.36
CA ARG A 491 5.34 -25.17 20.05
C ARG A 491 5.25 -24.83 18.56
N ALA A 492 5.19 -25.84 17.71
CA ALA A 492 5.17 -25.66 16.27
C ALA A 492 3.94 -24.86 15.81
N VAL A 493 4.11 -24.15 14.72
CA VAL A 493 3.00 -23.51 14.02
C VAL A 493 2.37 -24.56 13.11
N GLU A 494 1.23 -25.09 13.51
CA GLU A 494 0.50 -26.11 12.78
C GLU A 494 -0.65 -25.46 12.00
N ASN A 495 -0.62 -25.52 10.65
CA ASN A 495 -1.58 -24.80 9.82
C ASN A 495 -2.04 -25.57 8.57
N SER A 496 -3.05 -25.01 7.89
CA SER A 496 -3.56 -25.48 6.60
C SER A 496 -3.96 -26.96 6.56
N PRO A 497 -4.82 -27.46 7.46
CA PRO A 497 -5.23 -28.87 7.48
C PRO A 497 -6.04 -29.24 6.21
N ALA A 498 -5.87 -30.50 5.75
CA ALA A 498 -6.63 -31.11 4.66
C ALA A 498 -6.82 -32.61 4.91
N PHE A 499 -8.01 -33.16 4.64
CA PHE A 499 -8.26 -34.59 4.83
C PHE A 499 -7.71 -35.43 3.68
N THR A 500 -7.11 -36.58 3.98
CA THR A 500 -6.82 -37.61 3.01
C THR A 500 -8.06 -38.48 2.80
N PRO A 501 -8.18 -39.23 1.68
CA PRO A 501 -9.30 -40.17 1.46
C PRO A 501 -9.48 -41.17 2.58
N GLU A 502 -8.42 -41.56 3.29
CA GLU A 502 -8.42 -42.51 4.40
C GLU A 502 -8.88 -41.87 5.73
N GLY A 503 -8.93 -40.55 5.80
CA GLY A 503 -9.37 -39.80 6.98
C GLY A 503 -8.21 -39.28 7.87
N GLU A 504 -6.95 -39.45 7.47
CA GLU A 504 -5.82 -38.74 8.09
C GLU A 504 -5.91 -37.25 7.73
N VAL A 505 -5.23 -36.38 8.50
CA VAL A 505 -5.16 -34.95 8.27
C VAL A 505 -3.77 -34.57 7.79
N LEU A 506 -3.63 -34.11 6.55
CA LEU A 506 -2.43 -33.43 6.09
C LEU A 506 -2.39 -32.01 6.67
N PHE A 507 -1.21 -31.53 7.02
CA PHE A 507 -1.03 -30.17 7.52
C PHE A 507 0.42 -29.71 7.34
N SER A 508 0.67 -28.40 7.43
CA SER A 508 2.01 -27.82 7.46
C SER A 508 2.40 -27.55 8.92
N ALA A 509 3.65 -27.83 9.26
CA ALA A 509 4.19 -27.49 10.58
C ALA A 509 5.71 -27.32 10.57
N ASP A 510 6.23 -26.59 11.56
CA ASP A 510 7.65 -26.28 11.71
C ASP A 510 8.30 -26.96 12.93
N TYR A 511 7.93 -28.22 13.21
CA TYR A 511 8.42 -28.98 14.39
C TYR A 511 9.94 -28.98 14.60
N ASP A 512 10.68 -28.95 13.48
CA ASP A 512 12.14 -28.93 13.49
C ASP A 512 12.71 -27.56 13.02
N GLY A 513 11.91 -26.48 13.15
CA GLY A 513 12.27 -25.13 12.72
C GLY A 513 12.14 -24.90 11.20
N VAL A 514 11.61 -25.87 10.45
CA VAL A 514 11.35 -25.77 9.01
C VAL A 514 9.94 -26.24 8.72
N PHE A 515 9.15 -25.42 8.05
CA PHE A 515 7.82 -25.83 7.62
C PHE A 515 7.88 -27.01 6.66
N ASN A 516 7.22 -28.11 7.04
CA ASN A 516 7.10 -29.32 6.24
C ASN A 516 5.67 -29.85 6.26
N ILE A 517 5.36 -30.76 5.32
CA ILE A 517 4.05 -31.42 5.30
C ILE A 517 4.09 -32.66 6.17
N TYR A 518 3.07 -32.76 6.98
CA TYR A 518 2.83 -33.89 7.89
C TYR A 518 1.44 -34.49 7.66
N SER A 519 1.23 -35.73 8.11
CA SER A 519 -0.11 -36.32 8.29
C SER A 519 -0.32 -36.72 9.73
N LEU A 520 -1.52 -36.50 10.27
CA LEU A 520 -1.97 -36.90 11.60
C LEU A 520 -3.08 -37.95 11.48
N ASP A 521 -2.90 -39.09 12.11
CA ASP A 521 -3.98 -40.00 12.39
C ASP A 521 -4.69 -39.54 13.69
N ILE A 522 -5.94 -39.08 13.52
CA ILE A 522 -6.72 -38.45 14.60
C ILE A 522 -7.02 -39.46 15.74
N GLU A 523 -7.10 -40.77 15.46
CA GLU A 523 -7.47 -41.78 16.46
C GLU A 523 -6.26 -42.21 17.31
N SER A 524 -5.11 -42.42 16.67
CA SER A 524 -3.91 -42.87 17.31
C SER A 524 -3.01 -41.74 17.82
N GLY A 525 -3.13 -40.54 17.27
CA GLY A 525 -2.22 -39.41 17.53
C GLY A 525 -0.85 -39.58 16.85
N GLU A 526 -0.72 -40.51 15.89
CA GLU A 526 0.50 -40.71 15.13
C GLU A 526 0.66 -39.59 14.09
N ILE A 527 1.85 -38.97 14.08
CA ILE A 527 2.24 -37.94 13.10
C ILE A 527 3.35 -38.51 12.22
N LYS A 528 3.17 -38.39 10.88
CA LYS A 528 4.15 -38.78 9.87
C LYS A 528 4.65 -37.52 9.13
N GLN A 529 5.95 -37.32 9.11
CA GLN A 529 6.56 -36.30 8.27
C GLN A 529 6.61 -36.80 6.83
N LEU A 530 6.08 -36.04 5.87
CA LEU A 530 5.97 -36.46 4.47
C LEU A 530 6.96 -35.75 3.54
N THR A 531 7.42 -34.56 3.93
CA THR A 531 8.41 -33.77 3.17
C THR A 531 9.59 -33.39 4.05
N ARG A 532 10.71 -33.06 3.40
CA ARG A 532 11.84 -32.39 4.02
C ARG A 532 12.34 -31.34 3.03
N GLU A 533 11.70 -30.19 3.04
CA GLU A 533 12.06 -29.03 2.21
C GLU A 533 13.20 -28.25 2.85
N VAL A 534 14.01 -27.60 2.02
CA VAL A 534 15.06 -26.69 2.51
C VAL A 534 14.48 -25.31 2.85
N GLY A 535 13.60 -24.80 2.00
CA GLY A 535 12.86 -23.58 2.25
C GLY A 535 11.74 -23.84 3.26
N GLY A 536 10.58 -24.21 2.77
CA GLY A 536 9.42 -24.55 3.58
C GLY A 536 8.31 -25.13 2.71
N ALA A 537 7.34 -25.86 3.31
CA ALA A 537 6.22 -26.46 2.62
C ALA A 537 4.90 -26.05 3.29
N PHE A 538 3.90 -25.66 2.50
CA PHE A 538 2.67 -25.03 2.95
C PHE A 538 1.44 -25.56 2.22
N THR A 539 0.27 -25.36 2.79
CA THR A 539 -1.05 -25.57 2.18
C THR A 539 -1.21 -26.90 1.45
N PRO A 540 -0.98 -28.07 2.11
CA PRO A 540 -1.14 -29.36 1.48
C PRO A 540 -2.59 -29.61 1.08
N GLN A 541 -2.80 -30.28 -0.06
CA GLN A 541 -4.09 -30.83 -0.44
C GLN A 541 -3.91 -32.20 -1.07
N THR A 542 -4.83 -33.11 -0.78
CA THR A 542 -4.82 -34.44 -1.41
C THR A 542 -4.98 -34.31 -2.92
N HIS A 543 -4.16 -35.02 -3.63
CA HIS A 543 -4.23 -35.09 -5.07
C HIS A 543 -3.99 -36.54 -5.53
N ARG A 544 -4.89 -37.08 -6.35
CA ARG A 544 -4.94 -38.50 -6.72
C ARG A 544 -5.10 -39.39 -5.49
N ASP A 545 -5.13 -40.72 -5.69
CA ASP A 545 -5.44 -41.66 -4.61
C ASP A 545 -4.37 -41.70 -3.50
N SER A 546 -3.09 -41.50 -3.83
CA SER A 546 -1.97 -41.68 -2.90
C SER A 546 -1.06 -40.50 -2.73
N GLY A 547 -1.27 -39.43 -3.49
CA GLY A 547 -0.40 -38.26 -3.52
C GLY A 547 -1.01 -37.04 -2.85
N PHE A 548 -0.25 -35.96 -2.89
CA PHE A 548 -0.69 -34.62 -2.46
C PHE A 548 0.07 -33.54 -3.22
N ILE A 549 -0.52 -32.35 -3.26
CA ILE A 549 0.06 -31.14 -3.80
C ILE A 549 0.23 -30.12 -2.66
N TYR A 550 1.29 -29.33 -2.74
CA TYR A 550 1.63 -28.33 -1.74
C TYR A 550 2.43 -27.19 -2.35
N GLN A 551 2.59 -26.09 -1.66
CA GLN A 551 3.49 -25.01 -2.07
C GLN A 551 4.78 -25.07 -1.27
N SER A 552 5.92 -24.90 -1.94
CA SER A 552 7.20 -24.67 -1.29
C SER A 552 7.67 -23.22 -1.45
N TYR A 553 8.41 -22.73 -0.48
CA TYR A 553 9.17 -21.50 -0.58
C TYR A 553 10.54 -21.82 -1.17
N ASP A 554 10.80 -21.31 -2.37
CA ASP A 554 12.04 -21.56 -3.12
C ASP A 554 12.81 -20.25 -3.42
N ALA A 555 13.99 -20.35 -4.01
CA ALA A 555 14.86 -19.21 -4.29
C ALA A 555 14.22 -18.14 -5.20
N ASP A 556 13.29 -18.54 -6.08
CA ASP A 556 12.69 -17.66 -7.08
C ASP A 556 11.20 -17.33 -6.80
N GLY A 557 10.66 -17.84 -5.71
CA GLY A 557 9.26 -17.62 -5.36
C GLY A 557 8.62 -18.83 -4.68
N TYR A 558 7.29 -18.85 -4.70
CA TYR A 558 6.50 -20.00 -4.26
C TYR A 558 6.28 -20.97 -5.41
N THR A 559 6.66 -22.24 -5.22
CA THR A 559 6.50 -23.29 -6.21
C THR A 559 5.41 -24.26 -5.80
N LEU A 560 4.41 -24.45 -6.65
CA LEU A 560 3.44 -25.54 -6.50
C LEU A 560 4.11 -26.85 -6.85
N LYS A 561 4.20 -27.79 -5.90
CA LYS A 561 4.85 -29.09 -6.03
C LYS A 561 3.86 -30.23 -5.83
N GLU A 562 4.05 -31.33 -6.55
CA GLU A 562 3.30 -32.58 -6.42
C GLU A 562 4.18 -33.67 -5.88
N LYS A 563 3.72 -34.40 -4.84
CA LYS A 563 4.33 -35.62 -4.36
C LYS A 563 3.37 -36.79 -4.58
N SER A 564 3.82 -37.81 -5.30
CA SER A 564 2.98 -38.93 -5.75
C SER A 564 2.62 -39.95 -4.66
N ASP A 565 3.26 -39.87 -3.50
CA ASP A 565 3.07 -40.76 -2.37
C ASP A 565 3.05 -40.03 -1.02
N ARG A 566 2.58 -40.73 0.02
CA ARG A 566 2.59 -40.30 1.41
C ARG A 566 3.51 -41.17 2.26
N VAL A 567 4.66 -41.55 1.71
CA VAL A 567 5.68 -42.30 2.44
C VAL A 567 6.30 -41.44 3.52
N ALA A 568 6.28 -41.92 4.76
CA ALA A 568 6.82 -41.21 5.90
C ALA A 568 8.35 -41.10 5.83
N VAL A 569 8.89 -39.91 6.05
CA VAL A 569 10.32 -39.64 6.28
C VAL A 569 10.67 -40.06 7.72
N THR A 570 9.82 -39.70 8.66
CA THR A 570 9.89 -40.06 10.06
C THR A 570 8.48 -40.10 10.67
N THR A 571 8.35 -40.82 11.80
CA THR A 571 7.08 -40.98 12.51
C THR A 571 7.30 -40.75 13.99
N PHE A 572 6.37 -40.04 14.63
CA PHE A 572 6.37 -39.76 16.07
C PHE A 572 4.93 -39.61 16.56
N THR A 573 4.73 -39.53 17.86
CA THR A 573 3.39 -39.28 18.42
C THR A 573 3.26 -37.82 18.87
N VAL A 574 2.04 -37.32 19.00
CA VAL A 574 1.77 -35.98 19.57
C VAL A 574 2.49 -35.84 20.93
N ALA A 575 2.44 -36.85 21.78
CA ALA A 575 3.10 -36.83 23.08
C ALA A 575 4.63 -36.68 23.03
N ASP A 576 5.28 -37.09 21.94
CA ASP A 576 6.74 -36.98 21.77
C ASP A 576 7.17 -35.53 21.44
N LYS A 577 6.26 -34.73 20.89
CA LYS A 577 6.46 -33.32 20.56
C LYS A 577 5.78 -32.37 21.55
N ASP A 578 5.08 -32.94 22.55
CA ASP A 578 4.41 -32.20 23.60
C ASP A 578 5.45 -31.53 24.52
N GLY A 579 5.95 -30.41 24.06
CA GLY A 579 6.79 -29.54 24.86
C GLY A 579 5.92 -28.71 25.80
N GLN A 580 6.28 -28.61 27.04
CA GLN A 580 5.70 -27.67 28.00
C GLN A 580 6.05 -26.22 27.58
N TYR A 581 5.55 -25.79 26.43
CA TYR A 581 5.80 -24.45 25.94
C TYR A 581 4.59 -23.59 26.19
N HIS A 582 4.74 -22.65 27.12
CA HIS A 582 3.83 -21.54 27.26
C HIS A 582 4.59 -20.29 26.84
N TYR A 583 4.00 -19.51 25.94
CA TYR A 583 4.40 -18.11 25.82
C TYR A 583 4.31 -17.51 27.24
N ALA A 584 5.33 -16.73 27.63
CA ALA A 584 5.27 -16.06 28.92
C ALA A 584 3.91 -15.33 29.02
N ASP A 585 3.19 -15.57 30.10
CA ASP A 585 1.90 -14.90 30.30
C ASP A 585 2.12 -13.39 30.10
N PRO A 586 1.33 -12.74 29.24
CA PRO A 586 1.43 -11.31 29.09
C PRO A 586 1.27 -10.68 30.47
N VAL A 587 2.25 -9.86 30.86
CA VAL A 587 2.19 -9.15 32.13
C VAL A 587 0.87 -8.38 32.17
N GLU A 588 -0.03 -8.75 33.06
CA GLU A 588 -1.31 -8.04 33.20
C GLU A 588 -1.05 -6.68 33.85
N GLN A 589 -0.61 -5.74 33.06
CA GLN A 589 -0.56 -4.35 33.51
C GLN A 589 -1.92 -3.72 33.23
N VAL A 590 -2.70 -3.50 34.28
CA VAL A 590 -3.92 -2.72 34.22
C VAL A 590 -3.53 -1.25 34.39
N ALA A 591 -3.59 -0.48 33.29
CA ALA A 591 -3.32 0.95 33.33
C ALA A 591 -4.52 1.72 33.93
N GLU A 592 -4.25 2.81 34.60
CA GLU A 592 -5.29 3.75 35.00
C GLU A 592 -5.83 4.48 33.75
N LYS A 593 -7.12 4.39 33.53
CA LYS A 593 -7.80 4.91 32.36
C LYS A 593 -8.74 6.05 32.72
N SER A 594 -8.79 7.08 31.88
CA SER A 594 -9.81 8.13 31.99
C SER A 594 -11.21 7.57 31.78
N GLU A 595 -12.24 8.35 32.14
CA GLU A 595 -13.60 8.08 31.67
C GLU A 595 -13.66 8.14 30.14
N ILE A 596 -14.55 7.33 29.55
CA ILE A 596 -14.81 7.34 28.11
C ILE A 596 -15.61 8.63 27.80
N SER A 597 -15.21 9.32 26.75
CA SER A 597 -15.86 10.54 26.27
C SER A 597 -16.07 10.49 24.75
N ASP A 598 -16.93 11.35 24.24
CA ASP A 598 -17.09 11.51 22.80
C ASP A 598 -15.79 12.02 22.16
N TYR A 599 -15.50 11.53 20.95
CA TYR A 599 -14.38 12.01 20.16
C TYR A 599 -14.52 13.50 19.82
N SER A 600 -13.42 14.25 19.94
CA SER A 600 -13.34 15.64 19.52
C SER A 600 -12.12 15.87 18.63
N PRO A 601 -12.27 16.40 17.42
CA PRO A 601 -11.15 16.64 16.50
C PRO A 601 -10.24 17.80 16.94
N TRP A 602 -10.72 18.71 17.78
CA TRP A 602 -10.05 19.98 18.08
C TRP A 602 -8.69 19.81 18.77
N SER A 603 -8.49 18.78 19.56
CA SER A 603 -7.23 18.52 20.25
C SER A 603 -6.08 18.20 19.29
N SER A 604 -6.36 17.41 18.26
CA SER A 604 -5.41 16.97 17.25
C SER A 604 -5.30 17.95 16.07
N LEU A 605 -6.37 18.68 15.74
CA LEU A 605 -6.45 19.58 14.60
C LEU A 605 -5.63 20.88 14.73
N ARG A 606 -5.19 21.25 15.94
CA ARG A 606 -4.39 22.45 16.14
C ARG A 606 -3.11 22.43 15.30
N PRO A 607 -2.65 23.58 14.76
CA PRO A 607 -1.38 23.64 14.04
C PRO A 607 -0.21 23.25 14.95
N ARG A 608 0.57 22.26 14.54
CA ARG A 608 1.74 21.78 15.29
C ARG A 608 3.04 21.95 14.50
N THR A 609 2.93 22.28 13.25
CA THR A 609 4.02 22.41 12.29
C THR A 609 3.87 23.67 11.47
N TRP A 610 4.97 24.33 11.20
CA TRP A 610 5.04 25.34 10.15
C TRP A 610 6.37 25.23 9.40
N LEU A 611 6.32 25.44 8.10
CA LEU A 611 7.48 25.39 7.21
C LEU A 611 7.72 26.80 6.66
N PRO A 612 8.85 27.45 6.95
CA PRO A 612 9.20 28.69 6.28
C PRO A 612 9.50 28.42 4.82
N ILE A 613 9.02 29.28 3.94
CA ILE A 613 9.32 29.26 2.52
C ILE A 613 9.99 30.56 2.11
N ALA A 614 10.94 30.46 1.21
CA ALA A 614 11.57 31.60 0.57
C ALA A 614 11.91 31.25 -0.87
N ALA A 615 11.58 32.13 -1.80
CA ALA A 615 11.95 32.01 -3.20
C ALA A 615 12.40 33.36 -3.74
N GLN A 616 13.35 33.34 -4.64
CA GLN A 616 13.83 34.52 -5.32
C GLN A 616 14.05 34.20 -6.80
N ASP A 617 13.52 35.07 -7.65
CA ASP A 617 13.85 35.13 -9.07
C ASP A 617 14.19 36.58 -9.50
N GLU A 618 14.22 36.83 -10.78
CA GLU A 618 14.57 38.18 -11.33
C GLU A 618 13.53 39.24 -10.97
N ASN A 619 12.26 38.85 -10.73
CA ASN A 619 11.12 39.75 -10.62
C ASN A 619 10.43 39.71 -9.26
N GLN A 620 10.76 38.73 -8.39
CA GLN A 620 10.12 38.58 -7.09
C GLN A 620 11.07 38.08 -6.00
N LYS A 621 10.79 38.47 -4.78
CA LYS A 621 11.43 37.96 -3.56
C LYS A 621 10.35 37.60 -2.56
N LEU A 622 10.04 36.30 -2.53
CA LEU A 622 9.00 35.73 -1.66
C LEU A 622 9.59 35.25 -0.33
N ALA A 623 8.91 35.58 0.75
CA ALA A 623 9.07 34.85 1.99
C ALA A 623 7.71 34.60 2.65
N GLY A 624 7.59 33.48 3.30
CA GLY A 624 6.30 33.08 3.87
C GLY A 624 6.39 31.82 4.70
N PHE A 625 5.26 31.19 4.89
CA PHE A 625 5.18 29.92 5.60
C PHE A 625 3.99 29.08 5.14
N ILE A 626 4.10 27.79 5.35
CA ILE A 626 3.03 26.80 5.16
C ILE A 626 2.76 26.16 6.52
N ILE A 627 1.48 26.03 6.87
CA ILE A 627 0.99 25.19 7.97
C ILE A 627 0.05 24.12 7.43
N ASN A 628 0.08 22.95 8.04
CA ASN A 628 -0.86 21.88 7.76
C ASN A 628 -1.30 21.20 9.06
N GLY A 629 -2.38 20.46 8.99
CA GLY A 629 -2.88 19.69 10.12
C GLY A 629 -3.98 18.74 9.71
N ALA A 630 -4.14 17.70 10.52
CA ALA A 630 -5.21 16.72 10.41
C ALA A 630 -5.69 16.34 11.80
N ASP A 631 -6.94 15.91 11.92
CA ASP A 631 -7.42 15.29 13.16
C ASP A 631 -7.02 13.80 13.22
N ALA A 632 -7.18 13.17 14.40
CA ALA A 632 -6.73 11.79 14.61
C ALA A 632 -7.41 10.77 13.68
N LEU A 633 -8.64 11.03 13.27
CA LEU A 633 -9.37 10.20 12.31
C LEU A 633 -9.10 10.57 10.85
N SER A 634 -8.28 11.59 10.58
CA SER A 634 -8.02 12.17 9.24
C SER A 634 -9.29 12.63 8.51
N ARG A 635 -10.36 12.92 9.24
CA ARG A 635 -11.62 13.44 8.70
C ARG A 635 -11.51 14.90 8.29
N HIS A 636 -10.76 15.67 9.07
CA HIS A 636 -10.45 17.09 8.82
C HIS A 636 -8.98 17.21 8.47
N GLN A 637 -8.69 17.68 7.28
CA GLN A 637 -7.33 17.96 6.82
C GLN A 637 -7.28 19.37 6.27
N TYR A 638 -6.25 20.14 6.61
CA TYR A 638 -6.09 21.48 6.07
C TYR A 638 -4.64 21.82 5.78
N GLN A 639 -4.48 22.73 4.84
CA GLN A 639 -3.23 23.39 4.51
C GLN A 639 -3.48 24.88 4.31
N LEU A 640 -2.60 25.70 4.84
CA LEU A 640 -2.59 27.15 4.62
C LEU A 640 -1.17 27.60 4.32
N GLY A 641 -0.95 28.15 3.13
CA GLY A 641 0.26 28.84 2.73
C GLY A 641 0.02 30.34 2.69
N LEU A 642 0.93 31.12 3.27
CA LEU A 642 0.93 32.58 3.20
C LEU A 642 2.33 33.03 2.79
N SER A 643 2.44 33.91 1.81
CA SER A 643 3.71 34.53 1.42
C SER A 643 3.56 35.97 1.04
N TRP A 644 4.66 36.69 1.15
CA TRP A 644 4.77 38.11 0.80
C TRP A 644 5.89 38.31 -0.19
N ASP A 645 5.59 38.98 -1.29
CA ASP A 645 6.58 39.43 -2.26
C ASP A 645 7.11 40.80 -1.84
N PHE A 646 8.34 40.83 -1.34
CA PHE A 646 9.00 42.05 -0.85
C PHE A 646 9.46 42.98 -1.98
N GLU A 647 9.58 42.50 -3.21
CA GLU A 647 9.95 43.33 -4.37
C GLU A 647 8.75 44.12 -4.90
N ASN A 648 7.58 43.50 -4.88
CA ASN A 648 6.36 44.08 -5.48
C ASN A 648 5.31 44.51 -4.45
N ASP A 649 5.54 44.22 -3.16
CA ASP A 649 4.62 44.53 -2.05
C ASP A 649 3.25 43.83 -2.21
N LEU A 650 3.29 42.51 -2.53
CA LEU A 650 2.09 41.75 -2.83
C LEU A 650 2.00 40.52 -1.93
N ALA A 651 0.77 40.23 -1.47
CA ALA A 651 0.46 39.04 -0.70
C ALA A 651 -0.04 37.89 -1.58
N GLN A 652 0.46 36.68 -1.33
CA GLN A 652 -0.07 35.44 -1.93
C GLN A 652 -0.55 34.51 -0.83
N PHE A 653 -1.56 33.72 -1.14
CA PHE A 653 -2.03 32.69 -0.24
C PHE A 653 -2.55 31.46 -1.00
N ASN A 654 -2.53 30.31 -0.29
CA ASN A 654 -3.14 29.07 -0.73
C ASN A 654 -3.81 28.43 0.49
N LEU A 655 -5.09 28.15 0.39
CA LEU A 655 -5.88 27.45 1.39
C LEU A 655 -6.47 26.19 0.76
N GLY A 656 -6.25 25.05 1.41
CA GLY A 656 -6.90 23.78 1.10
C GLY A 656 -7.53 23.20 2.36
N TYR A 657 -8.75 22.71 2.25
CA TYR A 657 -9.43 21.99 3.31
C TYR A 657 -10.21 20.83 2.75
N LEU A 658 -9.95 19.63 3.30
CA LEU A 658 -10.61 18.40 2.93
C LEU A 658 -11.37 17.85 4.14
N TYR A 659 -12.63 17.51 3.94
CA TYR A 659 -13.48 16.90 4.96
C TYR A 659 -14.03 15.55 4.48
N ASP A 660 -13.84 14.51 5.32
CA ASP A 660 -14.22 13.11 5.05
C ASP A 660 -13.73 12.59 3.68
N SER A 661 -12.64 13.11 3.14
CA SER A 661 -12.16 12.85 1.78
C SER A 661 -13.17 13.13 0.66
N ARG A 662 -14.28 13.78 0.96
CA ARG A 662 -15.41 14.05 0.05
C ARG A 662 -15.59 15.52 -0.28
N TRP A 663 -15.44 16.40 0.71
CA TRP A 663 -15.62 17.82 0.53
C TRP A 663 -14.28 18.51 0.43
N LEU A 664 -14.03 19.13 -0.71
CA LEU A 664 -12.84 19.91 -0.97
C LEU A 664 -13.20 21.40 -1.05
N VAL A 665 -12.54 22.20 -0.25
CA VAL A 665 -12.58 23.67 -0.33
C VAL A 665 -11.17 24.15 -0.62
N GLN A 666 -11.02 24.94 -1.65
CA GLN A 666 -9.74 25.59 -1.99
C GLN A 666 -9.95 27.07 -2.22
N ALA A 667 -8.97 27.88 -1.88
CA ALA A 667 -8.91 29.28 -2.27
C ALA A 667 -7.44 29.67 -2.43
N SER A 668 -7.14 30.45 -3.46
CA SER A 668 -5.76 30.89 -3.68
C SER A 668 -5.69 32.28 -4.28
N ARG A 669 -4.56 32.93 -4.05
CA ARG A 669 -4.09 34.13 -4.76
C ARG A 669 -2.67 33.89 -5.19
N THR A 670 -2.45 33.97 -6.52
CA THR A 670 -1.13 33.83 -7.14
C THR A 670 -0.83 35.03 -8.02
N HIS A 671 0.44 35.20 -8.36
CA HIS A 671 0.88 36.26 -9.27
C HIS A 671 1.74 35.67 -10.37
N ASP A 672 1.41 36.05 -11.62
CA ASP A 672 2.18 35.74 -12.81
C ASP A 672 2.86 36.98 -13.38
N PHE A 673 4.05 36.79 -13.97
CA PHE A 673 4.86 37.90 -14.49
C PHE A 673 4.98 37.81 -16.00
N THR A 674 4.38 38.78 -16.70
CA THR A 674 4.51 38.93 -18.14
C THR A 674 5.53 40.02 -18.46
N THR A 675 6.65 39.61 -19.07
CA THR A 675 7.75 40.53 -19.41
C THR A 675 7.55 41.22 -20.75
N PHE A 676 7.81 42.52 -20.81
CA PHE A 676 7.77 43.32 -22.03
C PHE A 676 9.13 43.97 -22.27
N LYS A 677 9.61 43.92 -23.52
CA LYS A 677 10.90 44.47 -23.91
C LYS A 677 10.72 45.55 -24.99
N GLN A 678 11.39 46.72 -24.81
CA GLN A 678 11.47 47.79 -25.78
C GLN A 678 12.94 48.19 -25.94
N GLY A 679 13.58 47.73 -27.01
CA GLY A 679 15.03 47.88 -27.16
C GLY A 679 15.79 47.12 -26.09
N THR A 680 16.60 47.80 -25.29
CA THR A 680 17.31 47.21 -24.14
C THR A 680 16.56 47.38 -22.82
N ALA A 681 15.45 48.08 -22.82
CA ALA A 681 14.64 48.29 -21.63
C ALA A 681 13.62 47.16 -21.49
N GLU A 682 13.47 46.70 -20.23
CA GLU A 682 12.58 45.62 -19.84
C GLU A 682 11.65 46.11 -18.73
N THR A 683 10.39 45.74 -18.80
CA THR A 683 9.38 45.96 -17.77
C THR A 683 8.46 44.75 -17.70
N TYR A 684 7.74 44.61 -16.63
CA TYR A 684 6.81 43.50 -16.46
C TYR A 684 5.46 43.99 -15.96
N ARG A 685 4.43 43.25 -16.38
CA ARG A 685 3.09 43.29 -15.81
C ARG A 685 3.01 42.21 -14.74
N ILE A 686 2.33 42.49 -13.66
CA ILE A 686 1.99 41.48 -12.67
C ILE A 686 0.49 41.22 -12.78
N GLU A 687 0.14 40.02 -13.14
CA GLU A 687 -1.21 39.53 -13.22
C GLU A 687 -1.53 38.78 -11.93
N GLN A 688 -2.64 39.10 -11.27
CA GLN A 688 -3.13 38.45 -10.09
C GLN A 688 -4.28 37.52 -10.44
N SER A 689 -4.17 36.26 -10.06
CA SER A 689 -5.25 35.30 -10.17
C SER A 689 -5.76 34.92 -8.78
N ASP A 690 -7.03 35.22 -8.54
CA ASP A 690 -7.77 34.84 -7.33
C ASP A 690 -8.72 33.71 -7.69
N SER A 691 -8.69 32.59 -6.95
CA SER A 691 -9.58 31.45 -7.20
C SER A 691 -10.22 30.92 -5.94
N ALA A 692 -11.40 30.33 -6.09
CA ALA A 692 -12.11 29.61 -5.05
C ALA A 692 -12.83 28.37 -5.62
N LEU A 693 -12.76 27.26 -4.93
CA LEU A 693 -13.37 25.98 -5.28
C LEU A 693 -14.13 25.41 -4.09
N LEU A 694 -15.35 24.98 -4.32
CA LEU A 694 -16.09 24.07 -3.44
C LEU A 694 -16.51 22.87 -4.27
N GLN A 695 -16.01 21.68 -3.90
CA GLN A 695 -16.29 20.44 -4.63
C GLN A 695 -16.72 19.35 -3.67
N ARG A 696 -17.67 18.54 -4.07
CA ARG A 696 -18.02 17.29 -3.40
C ARG A 696 -17.77 16.13 -4.34
N ASN A 697 -17.02 15.14 -3.84
CA ASN A 697 -16.79 13.88 -4.52
C ASN A 697 -17.66 12.79 -3.88
N HIS A 698 -18.19 11.89 -4.67
CA HIS A 698 -18.81 10.66 -4.23
C HIS A 698 -18.26 9.51 -5.06
N ILE A 699 -17.70 8.52 -4.39
CA ILE A 699 -17.15 7.32 -5.02
C ILE A 699 -18.13 6.18 -4.72
N PHE A 700 -18.56 5.46 -5.73
CA PHE A 700 -19.47 4.31 -5.59
C PHE A 700 -18.71 3.00 -5.36
N THR A 701 -17.53 2.91 -5.97
CA THR A 701 -16.60 1.79 -5.83
C THR A 701 -15.19 2.35 -5.74
N ALA A 702 -14.24 1.63 -5.20
CA ALA A 702 -12.86 2.07 -5.03
C ALA A 702 -11.88 0.94 -5.35
N PHE A 703 -10.66 1.31 -5.70
CA PHE A 703 -9.50 0.50 -6.05
C PHE A 703 -9.63 -0.32 -7.32
N GLU A 704 -10.61 -1.21 -7.44
CA GLU A 704 -10.68 -2.14 -8.56
C GLU A 704 -11.53 -1.63 -9.72
N ASP A 705 -12.72 -1.16 -9.40
CA ASP A 705 -13.66 -0.56 -10.34
C ASP A 705 -14.13 0.75 -9.73
N GLN A 706 -13.40 1.80 -9.96
CA GLN A 706 -13.75 3.10 -9.40
C GLN A 706 -14.80 3.77 -10.28
N LEU A 707 -15.99 3.99 -9.72
CA LEU A 707 -16.99 4.89 -10.27
C LEU A 707 -17.14 6.06 -9.31
N SER A 708 -16.83 7.27 -9.77
CA SER A 708 -16.94 8.47 -8.96
C SER A 708 -17.75 9.55 -9.65
N VAL A 709 -18.40 10.37 -8.85
CA VAL A 709 -19.13 11.57 -9.30
C VAL A 709 -18.62 12.75 -8.49
N ALA A 710 -18.21 13.81 -9.17
CA ALA A 710 -17.83 15.06 -8.57
C ALA A 710 -18.79 16.17 -9.00
N ALA A 711 -19.23 17.00 -8.05
CA ALA A 711 -20.01 18.20 -8.33
C ALA A 711 -19.39 19.39 -7.59
N GLY A 712 -19.36 20.55 -8.20
CA GLY A 712 -18.68 21.67 -7.60
C GLY A 712 -19.05 23.01 -8.19
N VAL A 713 -18.54 24.05 -7.51
CA VAL A 713 -18.60 25.44 -7.94
C VAL A 713 -17.18 25.97 -7.90
N TYR A 714 -16.78 26.62 -8.97
CA TYR A 714 -15.49 27.28 -9.15
C TYR A 714 -15.69 28.75 -9.48
N TRP A 715 -14.84 29.58 -8.91
CA TRP A 715 -14.74 31.00 -9.21
C TRP A 715 -13.27 31.35 -9.41
N ASP A 716 -13.01 32.12 -10.44
CA ASP A 716 -11.69 32.59 -10.84
C ASP A 716 -11.75 34.02 -11.31
N LYS A 717 -10.79 34.84 -10.92
CA LYS A 717 -10.69 36.23 -11.34
C LYS A 717 -9.25 36.61 -11.61
N ASP A 718 -8.98 36.94 -12.86
CA ASP A 718 -7.71 37.48 -13.31
C ASP A 718 -7.80 39.02 -13.38
N SER A 719 -6.85 39.69 -12.73
CA SER A 719 -6.77 41.15 -12.65
C SER A 719 -5.33 41.65 -12.78
N GLU A 720 -5.15 42.93 -13.12
CA GLU A 720 -3.81 43.53 -13.16
C GLU A 720 -3.42 44.05 -11.77
N ALA A 721 -2.47 43.36 -11.10
CA ALA A 721 -1.92 43.81 -9.82
C ALA A 721 -0.93 44.99 -10.01
N LYS A 722 -0.15 44.96 -11.09
CA LYS A 722 0.82 46.03 -11.41
C LYS A 722 1.00 46.18 -12.91
N ALA A 723 0.75 47.38 -13.38
CA ALA A 723 0.93 47.74 -14.81
C ALA A 723 2.42 47.88 -15.15
N PRO A 724 2.78 47.62 -16.45
CA PRO A 724 4.13 47.87 -16.94
C PRO A 724 4.47 49.36 -16.88
N SER A 725 5.75 49.66 -16.62
CA SER A 725 6.18 51.05 -16.40
C SER A 725 6.39 51.90 -17.65
N PHE A 726 6.39 51.32 -18.87
CA PHE A 726 6.56 51.98 -20.11
C PHE A 726 5.94 51.24 -21.29
N GLY A 727 5.71 52.01 -22.41
CA GLY A 727 5.27 51.48 -23.70
C GLY A 727 3.77 51.68 -23.99
N ALA A 728 3.39 51.57 -25.27
CA ALA A 728 1.98 51.48 -25.69
C ALA A 728 1.50 50.04 -25.57
N ILE A 729 1.34 49.58 -24.31
CA ILE A 729 0.93 48.21 -24.04
C ILE A 729 -0.58 48.16 -23.98
N THR A 730 -1.18 47.18 -24.61
CA THR A 730 -2.64 46.95 -24.55
C THR A 730 -3.08 46.88 -23.07
N PRO A 731 -4.08 47.67 -22.68
CA PRO A 731 -4.64 47.62 -21.33
C PRO A 731 -5.05 46.20 -20.98
N TYR A 732 -4.75 45.77 -19.76
CA TYR A 732 -5.25 44.51 -19.24
C TYR A 732 -6.77 44.63 -19.07
N ARG A 733 -7.45 43.58 -19.41
CA ARG A 733 -8.88 43.47 -19.15
C ARG A 733 -9.05 42.38 -18.07
N ASP A 734 -9.55 42.81 -16.93
CA ASP A 734 -9.95 41.87 -15.90
C ASP A 734 -10.95 40.90 -16.49
N GLN A 735 -10.80 39.64 -16.10
CA GLN A 735 -11.68 38.52 -16.49
C GLN A 735 -12.15 37.80 -15.26
N GLU A 736 -13.43 37.49 -15.21
CA GLU A 736 -14.04 36.74 -14.12
C GLU A 736 -14.77 35.52 -14.70
N GLU A 737 -14.46 34.33 -14.21
CA GLU A 737 -15.13 33.11 -14.59
C GLU A 737 -15.77 32.47 -13.37
N SER A 738 -17.02 32.10 -13.47
CA SER A 738 -17.73 31.30 -12.49
C SER A 738 -18.34 30.08 -13.17
N LEU A 739 -18.10 28.91 -12.62
CA LEU A 739 -18.52 27.63 -13.18
C LEU A 739 -19.27 26.82 -12.14
N VAL A 740 -20.33 26.15 -12.59
CA VAL A 740 -20.92 25.01 -11.89
C VAL A 740 -20.67 23.78 -12.74
N GLY A 741 -20.14 22.71 -12.14
CA GLY A 741 -19.74 21.53 -12.89
C GLY A 741 -20.16 20.22 -12.25
N LEU A 742 -20.28 19.21 -13.11
CA LEU A 742 -20.50 17.81 -12.76
C LEU A 742 -19.55 16.94 -13.57
N ALA A 743 -18.83 16.04 -12.90
CA ALA A 743 -17.97 15.05 -13.54
C ALA A 743 -18.37 13.63 -13.13
N VAL A 744 -18.24 12.70 -14.06
CA VAL A 744 -18.37 11.27 -13.83
C VAL A 744 -17.11 10.59 -14.34
N THR A 745 -16.45 9.83 -13.47
CA THR A 745 -15.23 9.09 -13.82
C THR A 745 -15.42 7.60 -13.51
N PHE A 746 -15.06 6.76 -14.47
CA PHE A 746 -14.97 5.32 -14.30
C PHE A 746 -13.56 4.85 -14.62
N ASP A 747 -12.96 4.05 -13.74
CA ASP A 747 -11.63 3.49 -13.91
C ASP A 747 -11.62 2.04 -13.38
N ASN A 748 -11.34 1.09 -14.27
CA ASN A 748 -11.15 -0.31 -13.93
C ASN A 748 -9.81 -0.86 -14.49
N ARG A 749 -8.86 0.03 -14.71
CA ARG A 749 -7.53 -0.37 -15.15
C ARG A 749 -6.81 -1.10 -14.03
N GLU A 750 -6.13 -2.18 -14.40
CA GLU A 750 -5.32 -2.97 -13.49
C GLU A 750 -3.96 -2.32 -13.22
N SER A 751 -3.37 -2.68 -12.09
CA SER A 751 -1.99 -2.31 -11.74
C SER A 751 -1.24 -3.57 -11.33
N TYR A 752 -0.10 -3.83 -11.94
CA TYR A 752 0.69 -5.03 -11.69
C TYR A 752 2.05 -4.68 -11.09
N LEU A 753 2.55 -5.56 -10.22
CA LEU A 753 3.83 -5.33 -9.52
C LEU A 753 5.00 -5.09 -10.49
N ASN A 754 5.00 -5.80 -11.61
CA ASN A 754 6.13 -5.91 -12.51
C ASN A 754 5.93 -5.21 -13.86
N VAL A 755 4.84 -4.46 -14.04
CA VAL A 755 4.54 -3.72 -15.29
C VAL A 755 4.52 -2.22 -15.01
N PRO A 756 5.18 -1.39 -15.82
CA PRO A 756 5.16 0.05 -15.61
C PRO A 756 3.79 0.65 -15.94
N GLY A 757 3.28 1.47 -15.03
CA GLY A 757 2.00 2.19 -15.22
C GLY A 757 0.79 1.31 -14.96
N VAL A 758 -0.25 1.47 -15.81
CA VAL A 758 -1.51 0.73 -15.71
C VAL A 758 -1.62 -0.31 -16.82
N GLY A 759 -2.15 -1.48 -16.49
CA GLY A 759 -2.42 -2.58 -17.38
C GLY A 759 -3.85 -2.55 -17.95
N TRP A 760 -4.38 -3.74 -18.24
CA TRP A 760 -5.68 -3.91 -18.88
C TRP A 760 -6.81 -3.16 -18.17
N GLY A 761 -7.67 -2.53 -18.95
CA GLY A 761 -8.88 -1.90 -18.47
C GLY A 761 -9.22 -0.59 -19.16
N HIS A 762 -10.28 0.05 -18.69
CA HIS A 762 -10.84 1.26 -19.23
C HIS A 762 -10.77 2.40 -18.22
N TYR A 763 -10.48 3.59 -18.71
CA TYR A 763 -10.72 4.84 -18.03
C TYR A 763 -11.71 5.66 -18.86
N LEU A 764 -12.77 6.12 -18.26
CA LEU A 764 -13.77 6.99 -18.87
C LEU A 764 -14.01 8.17 -17.94
N ASP A 765 -14.01 9.36 -18.50
CA ASP A 765 -14.24 10.58 -17.78
C ASP A 765 -15.13 11.49 -18.64
N ALA A 766 -16.18 12.05 -18.04
CA ALA A 766 -17.11 12.96 -18.70
C ALA A 766 -17.45 14.11 -17.76
N VAL A 767 -17.38 15.33 -18.28
CA VAL A 767 -17.61 16.56 -17.54
C VAL A 767 -18.56 17.46 -18.27
N VAL A 768 -19.48 18.06 -17.53
CA VAL A 768 -20.32 19.18 -17.98
C VAL A 768 -20.15 20.34 -17.02
N GLU A 769 -19.96 21.52 -17.57
CA GLU A 769 -19.78 22.77 -16.82
C GLU A 769 -20.63 23.86 -17.46
N THR A 770 -21.09 24.81 -16.65
CA THR A 770 -21.87 25.96 -17.13
C THR A 770 -21.49 27.24 -16.40
N ASN A 771 -21.43 28.36 -17.14
CA ASN A 771 -21.28 29.69 -16.62
C ASN A 771 -22.64 30.39 -16.38
N ASP A 772 -23.75 29.82 -16.86
CA ASP A 772 -25.05 30.53 -16.95
C ASP A 772 -25.75 30.66 -15.59
N TRP A 773 -25.32 29.90 -14.58
CA TRP A 773 -25.97 29.91 -13.28
C TRP A 773 -25.36 30.92 -12.30
N LEU A 774 -24.22 31.50 -12.63
CA LEU A 774 -23.49 32.46 -11.80
C LEU A 774 -23.07 33.68 -12.62
N SER A 775 -22.67 34.76 -11.95
CA SER A 775 -22.08 35.91 -12.62
C SER A 775 -20.72 35.55 -13.21
N SER A 776 -20.53 35.73 -14.51
CA SER A 776 -19.30 35.42 -15.24
C SER A 776 -19.17 36.31 -16.46
N ASP A 777 -17.94 36.60 -16.90
CA ASP A 777 -17.66 37.24 -18.19
C ASP A 777 -17.89 36.28 -19.37
N TYR A 778 -17.92 34.95 -19.07
CA TYR A 778 -18.24 33.89 -20.00
C TYR A 778 -19.68 33.41 -19.84
N GLN A 779 -20.28 32.90 -20.90
CA GLN A 779 -21.66 32.39 -20.89
C GLN A 779 -21.75 31.09 -21.70
N GLY A 780 -22.58 30.19 -21.25
CA GLY A 780 -22.86 28.93 -21.93
C GLY A 780 -22.38 27.69 -21.21
N GLU A 781 -22.48 26.60 -21.94
CA GLU A 781 -22.16 25.25 -21.42
C GLU A 781 -20.90 24.70 -22.09
N LYS A 782 -20.15 23.90 -21.34
CA LYS A 782 -19.00 23.10 -21.82
C LYS A 782 -19.23 21.65 -21.51
N PHE A 783 -18.96 20.80 -22.48
CA PHE A 783 -18.96 19.36 -22.33
C PHE A 783 -17.62 18.80 -22.79
N GLN A 784 -17.07 17.89 -22.02
CA GLN A 784 -15.85 17.16 -22.35
C GLN A 784 -16.01 15.70 -21.99
N ALA A 785 -15.45 14.81 -22.83
CA ALA A 785 -15.35 13.41 -22.50
C ALA A 785 -14.01 12.84 -23.01
N GLN A 786 -13.52 11.88 -22.27
CA GLN A 786 -12.34 11.12 -22.63
C GLN A 786 -12.56 9.64 -22.32
N TRP A 787 -12.03 8.81 -23.18
CA TRP A 787 -11.97 7.37 -23.00
C TRP A 787 -10.57 6.88 -23.29
N GLN A 788 -10.05 6.06 -22.39
CA GLN A 788 -8.78 5.36 -22.57
C GLN A 788 -9.01 3.86 -22.37
N MET A 789 -8.43 3.06 -23.25
CA MET A 789 -8.35 1.61 -23.13
C MET A 789 -6.89 1.20 -23.11
N THR A 790 -6.52 0.36 -22.16
CA THR A 790 -5.18 -0.22 -22.08
C THR A 790 -5.28 -1.73 -22.26
N PHE A 791 -4.35 -2.28 -23.03
CA PHE A 791 -4.22 -3.70 -23.32
C PHE A 791 -2.86 -4.18 -22.80
N ASP A 792 -2.84 -5.34 -22.16
CA ASP A 792 -1.62 -6.03 -21.81
C ASP A 792 -1.01 -6.68 -23.06
N LEU A 793 0.30 -6.55 -23.17
CA LEU A 793 1.09 -7.16 -24.24
C LEU A 793 2.17 -8.05 -23.59
N PRO A 794 2.64 -9.10 -24.30
CA PRO A 794 3.75 -9.92 -23.80
C PRO A 794 4.99 -9.12 -23.43
N GLY A 795 5.74 -9.58 -22.43
CA GLY A 795 7.02 -8.99 -22.05
C GLY A 795 6.87 -7.71 -21.23
N ARG A 796 5.91 -7.68 -20.29
CA ARG A 796 5.68 -6.54 -19.40
C ARG A 796 5.46 -5.23 -20.14
N SER A 797 4.65 -5.31 -21.20
CA SER A 797 4.37 -4.19 -22.09
C SER A 797 2.88 -3.90 -22.13
N THR A 798 2.52 -2.67 -22.45
CA THR A 798 1.13 -2.23 -22.59
C THR A 798 0.93 -1.43 -23.86
N LEU A 799 -0.29 -1.46 -24.42
CA LEU A 799 -0.74 -0.60 -25.50
C LEU A 799 -1.96 0.20 -25.03
N SER A 800 -1.87 1.51 -25.01
CA SER A 800 -2.94 2.40 -24.59
C SER A 800 -3.45 3.23 -25.76
N LEU A 801 -4.77 3.23 -25.95
CA LEU A 801 -5.51 4.12 -26.86
C LEU A 801 -6.32 5.11 -26.04
N ARG A 802 -6.10 6.41 -26.24
CA ARG A 802 -6.89 7.48 -25.63
C ARG A 802 -7.61 8.30 -26.72
N LEU A 803 -8.89 8.52 -26.52
CA LEU A 803 -9.72 9.41 -27.31
C LEU A 803 -10.33 10.47 -26.40
N ALA A 804 -10.23 11.73 -26.76
CA ALA A 804 -10.86 12.81 -26.01
C ALA A 804 -11.49 13.85 -26.96
N GLY A 805 -12.58 14.45 -26.51
CA GLY A 805 -13.27 15.48 -27.27
C GLY A 805 -14.11 16.39 -26.39
N GLY A 806 -14.37 17.58 -26.86
CA GLY A 806 -15.18 18.55 -26.17
C GLY A 806 -15.91 19.51 -27.08
N TYR A 807 -16.95 20.11 -26.52
CA TYR A 807 -17.77 21.15 -27.08
C TYR A 807 -17.97 22.26 -26.04
N ALA A 808 -17.87 23.49 -26.45
CA ALA A 808 -18.19 24.68 -25.66
C ALA A 808 -19.11 25.59 -26.48
N ASP A 809 -20.03 26.28 -25.81
CA ASP A 809 -20.81 27.31 -26.44
C ASP A 809 -19.94 28.48 -26.91
N GLU A 810 -20.37 29.22 -27.94
CA GLU A 810 -19.58 30.29 -28.58
C GLU A 810 -19.07 31.36 -27.60
N LYS A 811 -19.78 31.59 -26.51
CA LYS A 811 -19.42 32.58 -25.49
C LYS A 811 -18.75 31.99 -24.28
N ALA A 812 -18.60 30.66 -24.19
CA ALA A 812 -17.84 30.00 -23.16
C ALA A 812 -16.34 30.11 -23.44
N LYS A 813 -15.51 29.84 -22.45
CA LYS A 813 -14.05 29.84 -22.60
C LYS A 813 -13.62 28.70 -23.54
N PRO A 814 -12.94 29.04 -24.65
CA PRO A 814 -12.65 28.06 -25.71
C PRO A 814 -11.52 27.10 -25.28
N PHE A 815 -11.49 25.93 -25.91
CA PHE A 815 -10.41 24.98 -25.79
C PHE A 815 -9.14 25.45 -26.51
N ARG A 816 -8.01 24.99 -25.99
CA ARG A 816 -6.67 25.23 -26.53
C ARG A 816 -5.98 23.89 -26.75
N LEU A 817 -5.28 23.76 -27.87
CA LEU A 817 -4.58 22.54 -28.24
C LEU A 817 -3.10 22.85 -28.46
N GLY A 818 -2.22 21.96 -27.97
CA GLY A 818 -0.77 22.06 -28.16
C GLY A 818 0.02 21.93 -26.87
N GLY A 819 1.34 21.84 -27.02
CA GLY A 819 2.24 21.65 -25.87
C GLY A 819 2.43 20.19 -25.49
N SER A 820 3.43 19.97 -24.64
CA SER A 820 3.80 18.65 -24.13
C SER A 820 3.36 18.40 -22.68
N ASP A 821 2.80 19.43 -22.05
CA ASP A 821 2.39 19.35 -20.66
C ASP A 821 1.21 18.39 -20.50
N GLN A 822 1.36 17.44 -19.60
CA GLN A 822 0.43 16.35 -19.37
C GLN A 822 0.09 16.30 -17.88
N SER A 823 -0.86 17.07 -17.46
CA SER A 823 -1.67 16.69 -16.34
C SER A 823 -2.81 15.82 -16.88
N ASP A 824 -2.65 14.51 -16.87
CA ASP A 824 -3.74 13.60 -17.25
C ASP A 824 -4.78 13.45 -16.13
N GLU A 825 -4.49 14.00 -14.96
CA GLU A 825 -5.45 14.08 -13.85
C GLU A 825 -6.32 15.32 -14.04
N HIS A 826 -7.56 15.07 -14.31
CA HIS A 826 -8.52 16.14 -14.53
C HIS A 826 -9.16 16.54 -13.21
N ALA A 827 -8.78 17.71 -12.70
CA ALA A 827 -9.65 18.44 -11.81
C ALA A 827 -11.05 18.62 -12.45
N LEU A 828 -12.10 18.75 -11.67
CA LEU A 828 -13.45 19.00 -12.21
C LEU A 828 -13.45 20.26 -13.11
N PHE A 829 -12.62 21.27 -12.82
CA PHE A 829 -12.51 22.53 -13.55
C PHE A 829 -11.10 22.75 -14.10
N GLY A 830 -10.95 23.69 -15.06
CA GLY A 830 -9.65 24.08 -15.61
C GLY A 830 -9.13 23.20 -16.75
N ARG A 831 -10.02 22.57 -17.50
CA ARG A 831 -9.71 21.59 -18.55
C ARG A 831 -9.62 22.16 -19.98
N GLU A 832 -9.41 23.44 -20.13
CA GLU A 832 -9.39 24.07 -21.46
C GLU A 832 -8.19 23.68 -22.31
N SER A 833 -7.06 23.34 -21.67
CA SER A 833 -5.82 23.01 -22.37
C SER A 833 -5.72 21.52 -22.67
N GLN A 834 -5.48 21.18 -23.92
CA GLN A 834 -5.29 19.81 -24.40
C GLN A 834 -3.89 19.67 -25.00
N SER A 835 -3.12 18.68 -24.49
CA SER A 835 -1.76 18.48 -24.99
C SER A 835 -1.73 17.82 -26.37
N LEU A 836 -0.82 18.30 -27.24
CA LEU A 836 -0.45 17.68 -28.49
C LEU A 836 1.06 17.81 -28.67
N ARG A 837 1.76 16.68 -28.47
CA ARG A 837 3.23 16.65 -28.48
C ARG A 837 3.78 16.90 -29.90
N GLY A 838 4.88 17.66 -30.00
CA GLY A 838 5.44 18.10 -31.26
C GLY A 838 4.91 19.46 -31.77
N TYR A 839 4.16 20.19 -30.92
CA TYR A 839 3.60 21.50 -31.23
C TYR A 839 3.78 22.43 -30.03
N ASP A 840 3.84 23.76 -30.33
CA ASP A 840 3.85 24.78 -29.27
C ASP A 840 2.51 24.81 -28.52
N GLU A 841 2.53 25.33 -27.29
CA GLU A 841 1.33 25.57 -26.51
C GLU A 841 0.34 26.48 -27.28
N ASN A 842 -0.95 26.18 -27.18
CA ASN A 842 -2.03 26.95 -27.76
C ASN A 842 -1.92 27.13 -29.31
N VAL A 843 -1.35 26.17 -30.02
CA VAL A 843 -1.18 26.20 -31.47
C VAL A 843 -2.51 26.25 -32.22
N GLN A 844 -3.56 25.70 -31.62
CA GLN A 844 -4.94 25.83 -32.08
C GLN A 844 -5.86 26.22 -30.91
N ARG A 845 -6.97 26.92 -31.27
CA ARG A 845 -8.01 27.33 -30.35
C ARG A 845 -9.38 27.17 -31.00
N GLY A 846 -10.37 26.69 -30.28
CA GLY A 846 -11.72 26.51 -30.77
C GLY A 846 -12.75 26.22 -29.71
N ASP A 847 -14.03 26.28 -30.11
CA ASP A 847 -15.15 25.85 -29.26
C ASP A 847 -15.36 24.34 -29.25
N ARG A 848 -14.64 23.65 -30.14
CA ARG A 848 -14.64 22.18 -30.24
C ARG A 848 -13.21 21.65 -30.33
N TYR A 849 -12.98 20.46 -29.75
CA TYR A 849 -11.72 19.75 -29.99
C TYR A 849 -11.95 18.25 -30.10
N PHE A 850 -10.99 17.59 -30.70
CA PHE A 850 -10.88 16.15 -30.72
C PHE A 850 -9.40 15.75 -30.70
N THR A 851 -9.02 14.84 -29.82
CA THR A 851 -7.66 14.28 -29.75
C THR A 851 -7.70 12.77 -29.69
N GLN A 852 -6.67 12.16 -30.26
CA GLN A 852 -6.42 10.72 -30.16
C GLN A 852 -4.94 10.48 -29.93
N ARG A 853 -4.64 9.51 -29.07
CA ARG A 853 -3.29 9.15 -28.69
C ARG A 853 -3.17 7.63 -28.64
N LEU A 854 -2.13 7.11 -29.27
CA LEU A 854 -1.74 5.71 -29.15
C LEU A 854 -0.36 5.67 -28.52
N THR A 855 -0.20 4.91 -27.44
CA THR A 855 1.08 4.79 -26.74
C THR A 855 1.35 3.31 -26.46
N ALA A 856 2.52 2.82 -26.90
CA ALA A 856 3.03 1.53 -26.49
C ALA A 856 4.17 1.73 -25.51
N THR A 857 4.06 1.12 -24.32
CA THR A 857 5.05 1.21 -23.24
C THR A 857 5.61 -0.18 -22.97
N THR A 858 6.91 -0.28 -22.79
CA THR A 858 7.59 -1.53 -22.45
C THR A 858 8.53 -1.32 -21.28
N TRP A 859 8.55 -2.29 -20.39
CA TRP A 859 9.56 -2.39 -19.34
C TRP A 859 10.93 -2.73 -19.96
N LEU A 860 11.99 -2.07 -19.54
CA LEU A 860 13.34 -2.30 -20.04
C LEU A 860 14.25 -2.98 -19.02
N ALA A 861 14.21 -2.49 -17.78
CA ALA A 861 15.08 -3.00 -16.73
C ALA A 861 14.56 -2.59 -15.34
N ARG A 862 14.84 -3.43 -14.36
CA ARG A 862 14.72 -3.12 -12.93
C ARG A 862 16.10 -2.87 -12.36
N VAL A 863 16.33 -1.68 -11.85
CA VAL A 863 17.58 -1.34 -11.17
C VAL A 863 17.46 -1.63 -9.68
N GLU A 864 16.40 -1.15 -9.05
CA GLU A 864 16.07 -1.29 -7.61
C GLU A 864 17.33 -1.20 -6.74
N ARG A 865 18.09 -0.12 -6.93
CA ARG A 865 19.35 0.12 -6.23
C ARG A 865 19.44 1.57 -5.75
N ASN A 866 19.87 1.72 -4.53
CA ASN A 866 20.26 3.01 -3.99
C ASN A 866 21.75 3.28 -4.23
N TRP A 867 22.17 4.51 -4.22
CA TRP A 867 23.59 4.86 -4.30
C TRP A 867 24.21 4.87 -2.89
N GLY A 868 24.65 3.71 -2.40
CA GLY A 868 25.07 3.54 -1.01
C GLY A 868 23.95 3.97 -0.07
N LEU A 869 24.27 4.70 0.97
CA LEU A 869 23.31 5.33 1.87
C LEU A 869 23.06 6.82 1.56
N TYR A 870 23.35 7.29 0.34
CA TYR A 870 22.85 8.59 -0.11
C TYR A 870 21.35 8.49 -0.42
N PRO A 871 20.55 9.54 -0.16
CA PRO A 871 19.09 9.47 -0.35
C PRO A 871 18.69 9.58 -1.83
N ILE A 872 19.34 8.83 -2.69
CA ILE A 872 19.10 8.79 -4.13
C ILE A 872 19.22 7.35 -4.62
N GLY A 873 18.17 6.86 -5.28
CA GLY A 873 18.13 5.54 -5.87
C GLY A 873 17.37 5.53 -7.19
N LEU A 874 17.44 4.39 -7.88
CA LEU A 874 16.71 4.13 -9.12
C LEU A 874 15.86 2.88 -8.95
N GLY A 875 14.65 2.92 -9.51
CA GLY A 875 13.72 1.80 -9.62
C GLY A 875 13.68 1.23 -11.03
N ASP A 876 12.50 1.11 -11.61
CA ASP A 876 12.28 0.60 -12.95
C ASP A 876 12.61 1.63 -14.04
N ILE A 877 13.04 1.11 -15.17
CA ILE A 877 13.24 1.87 -16.42
C ILE A 877 12.28 1.34 -17.45
N SER A 878 11.50 2.23 -18.07
CA SER A 878 10.58 1.93 -19.15
C SER A 878 10.78 2.85 -20.34
N ALA A 879 10.34 2.40 -21.50
CA ALA A 879 10.34 3.20 -22.72
C ALA A 879 8.96 3.19 -23.36
N SER A 880 8.59 4.30 -23.98
CA SER A 880 7.34 4.41 -24.72
C SER A 880 7.58 4.97 -26.12
N VAL A 881 6.78 4.50 -27.07
CA VAL A 881 6.62 5.10 -28.37
C VAL A 881 5.17 5.55 -28.50
N PHE A 882 4.94 6.70 -29.11
CA PHE A 882 3.60 7.24 -29.19
C PHE A 882 3.32 7.95 -30.51
N ALA A 883 2.04 8.01 -30.87
CA ALA A 883 1.50 8.81 -31.96
C ALA A 883 0.28 9.59 -31.46
N ASP A 884 0.32 10.90 -31.62
CA ASP A 884 -0.73 11.82 -31.24
C ASP A 884 -1.36 12.45 -32.49
N SER A 885 -2.66 12.69 -32.41
CA SER A 885 -3.33 13.49 -33.41
C SER A 885 -4.45 14.28 -32.75
N GLY A 886 -4.65 15.55 -33.22
CA GLY A 886 -5.66 16.42 -32.62
C GLY A 886 -6.03 17.59 -33.50
N THR A 887 -7.16 18.19 -33.19
CA THR A 887 -7.68 19.39 -33.81
C THR A 887 -8.54 20.17 -32.83
N ALA A 888 -8.43 21.50 -32.86
CA ALA A 888 -9.37 22.39 -32.20
C ALA A 888 -9.90 23.38 -33.23
N TRP A 889 -11.23 23.60 -33.30
CA TRP A 889 -11.86 24.43 -34.33
C TRP A 889 -13.12 25.13 -33.79
N SER A 890 -13.57 26.13 -34.54
CA SER A 890 -14.84 26.81 -34.33
C SER A 890 -15.56 26.96 -35.68
N GLU A 891 -16.76 27.52 -35.70
CA GLU A 891 -17.44 27.84 -36.97
C GLU A 891 -16.68 28.84 -37.85
N GLN A 892 -15.83 29.68 -37.23
CA GLN A 892 -15.03 30.71 -37.91
C GLN A 892 -13.62 30.21 -38.28
N THR A 893 -13.15 29.11 -37.78
CA THR A 893 -11.82 28.55 -38.03
C THR A 893 -11.92 27.20 -38.75
N SER A 894 -11.06 26.97 -39.74
CA SER A 894 -11.03 25.69 -40.45
C SER A 894 -10.56 24.59 -39.53
N ARG A 895 -11.18 23.41 -39.65
CA ARG A 895 -10.71 22.19 -38.98
C ARG A 895 -9.41 21.71 -39.64
N ASN A 896 -8.27 21.90 -38.94
CA ASN A 896 -6.96 21.42 -39.37
C ASN A 896 -6.47 20.34 -38.42
N GLN A 897 -6.32 19.11 -38.92
CA GLN A 897 -5.86 17.97 -38.16
C GLN A 897 -4.35 18.02 -38.06
N LEU A 898 -3.82 18.12 -36.80
CA LEU A 898 -2.41 18.07 -36.54
C LEU A 898 -2.05 16.66 -36.06
N SER A 899 -0.84 16.21 -36.37
CA SER A 899 -0.35 14.89 -35.95
C SER A 899 1.13 14.95 -35.62
N GLY A 900 1.54 14.14 -34.66
CA GLY A 900 2.91 14.04 -34.26
C GLY A 900 3.21 12.62 -33.74
N ALA A 901 4.49 12.31 -33.66
CA ALA A 901 4.94 11.05 -33.05
C ALA A 901 6.24 11.25 -32.28
N GLY A 902 6.57 10.31 -31.40
CA GLY A 902 7.76 10.43 -30.61
C GLY A 902 8.06 9.20 -29.77
N LEU A 903 9.04 9.38 -28.93
CA LEU A 903 9.47 8.37 -27.97
C LEU A 903 9.82 9.02 -26.63
N SER A 904 9.76 8.24 -25.56
CA SER A 904 10.20 8.69 -24.24
C SER A 904 10.80 7.53 -23.45
N VAL A 905 11.66 7.90 -22.51
CA VAL A 905 12.20 6.98 -21.50
C VAL A 905 11.82 7.54 -20.14
N THR A 906 11.25 6.69 -19.30
CA THR A 906 10.90 7.00 -17.93
C THR A 906 11.79 6.19 -17.00
N VAL A 907 12.40 6.86 -16.04
CA VAL A 907 13.20 6.27 -14.98
C VAL A 907 12.53 6.58 -13.65
N GLU A 908 12.15 5.56 -12.92
CA GLU A 908 11.73 5.74 -11.53
C GLU A 908 12.95 6.14 -10.71
N THR A 909 12.92 7.35 -10.17
CA THR A 909 13.93 7.81 -9.23
C THR A 909 13.37 7.73 -7.82
N ARG A 910 14.23 7.40 -6.87
CA ARG A 910 13.89 7.36 -5.45
C ARG A 910 14.64 8.47 -4.74
N LEU A 911 13.91 9.34 -4.04
CA LEU A 911 14.48 10.42 -3.24
C LEU A 911 14.12 10.23 -1.77
N GLY A 912 15.07 10.51 -0.88
CA GLY A 912 14.86 10.32 0.57
C GLY A 912 14.53 8.86 0.96
N TYR A 913 14.95 7.89 0.16
CA TYR A 913 14.74 6.43 0.23
C TYR A 913 13.34 5.96 -0.15
N ASN A 914 12.29 6.70 0.17
CA ASN A 914 10.89 6.23 0.05
C ASN A 914 10.06 6.99 -1.00
N LEU A 915 10.46 8.22 -1.38
CA LEU A 915 9.72 8.99 -2.36
C LEU A 915 10.06 8.52 -3.78
N VAL A 916 9.11 7.91 -4.48
CA VAL A 916 9.26 7.49 -5.87
C VAL A 916 8.82 8.64 -6.78
N LEU A 917 9.74 9.11 -7.62
CA LEU A 917 9.49 10.17 -8.60
C LEU A 917 9.88 9.65 -9.99
N PRO A 918 8.94 9.31 -10.85
CA PRO A 918 9.22 9.03 -12.25
C PRO A 918 9.74 10.27 -12.96
N ILE A 919 10.87 10.15 -13.62
CA ILE A 919 11.44 11.18 -14.48
C ILE A 919 11.35 10.71 -15.91
N THR A 920 10.64 11.45 -16.73
CA THR A 920 10.47 11.16 -18.15
C THR A 920 11.23 12.16 -19.00
N LEU A 921 12.06 11.66 -19.90
CA LEU A 921 12.68 12.42 -20.96
C LEU A 921 12.12 11.91 -22.31
N GLY A 922 11.57 12.82 -23.11
CA GLY A 922 10.97 12.45 -24.37
C GLY A 922 11.32 13.40 -25.52
N TYR A 923 11.14 12.87 -26.72
CA TYR A 923 11.25 13.61 -27.97
C TYR A 923 9.97 13.43 -28.78
N ALA A 924 9.45 14.50 -29.32
CA ALA A 924 8.27 14.53 -30.20
C ALA A 924 8.53 15.35 -31.44
N HIS A 925 8.04 14.87 -32.58
CA HIS A 925 8.07 15.56 -33.86
C HIS A 925 6.63 15.78 -34.36
N GLY A 926 6.29 17.04 -34.65
CA GLY A 926 5.03 17.41 -35.31
C GLY A 926 5.15 17.38 -36.80
N PHE A 927 4.22 16.73 -37.50
CA PHE A 927 4.29 16.50 -38.95
C PHE A 927 3.75 17.65 -39.80
N ASP A 928 3.10 18.64 -39.18
CA ASP A 928 2.63 19.83 -39.93
C ASP A 928 3.82 20.70 -40.33
N SER A 929 3.85 21.13 -41.60
CA SER A 929 5.00 21.84 -42.15
C SER A 929 5.16 23.30 -41.65
N GLU A 930 4.09 23.91 -41.12
CA GLU A 930 4.11 25.28 -40.62
C GLU A 930 4.13 25.33 -39.09
N LEU A 931 3.39 24.42 -38.44
CA LEU A 931 3.13 24.44 -37.01
C LEU A 931 3.92 23.37 -36.24
N GLY A 932 4.30 22.30 -36.96
CA GLY A 932 5.05 21.18 -36.37
C GLY A 932 6.48 21.58 -36.00
N LYS A 933 6.95 21.06 -34.88
CA LYS A 933 8.31 21.29 -34.34
C LYS A 933 8.90 20.03 -33.77
N ASP A 934 10.21 20.06 -33.61
CA ASP A 934 10.93 19.11 -32.79
C ASP A 934 10.95 19.59 -31.32
N HIS A 935 10.36 18.81 -30.45
CA HIS A 935 10.31 19.13 -29.04
C HIS A 935 11.01 18.03 -28.22
N VAL A 936 11.95 18.45 -27.37
CA VAL A 936 12.43 17.63 -26.27
C VAL A 936 11.64 18.06 -25.03
N PHE A 937 10.95 17.12 -24.40
CA PHE A 937 10.21 17.40 -23.19
C PHE A 937 10.76 16.62 -22.00
N PHE A 938 10.59 17.21 -20.84
CA PHE A 938 11.01 16.65 -19.57
C PHE A 938 9.85 16.76 -18.58
N SER A 939 9.55 15.67 -17.90
CA SER A 939 8.51 15.61 -16.88
C SER A 939 9.08 14.98 -15.60
N VAL A 940 8.75 15.56 -14.47
CA VAL A 940 9.00 15.00 -13.13
C VAL A 940 7.64 14.84 -12.47
N ALA A 941 7.39 13.74 -11.89
CA ALA A 941 6.11 13.22 -11.48
C ALA A 941 5.32 12.66 -12.68
N GLY A 942 5.25 11.37 -12.71
CA GLY A 942 4.42 10.65 -13.66
C GLY A 942 2.98 10.65 -13.24
N GLN A 943 2.16 10.21 -14.15
CA GLN A 943 0.81 9.76 -13.86
C GLN A 943 0.88 8.68 -12.76
N PHE A 944 0.23 8.93 -11.67
CA PHE A 944 -0.08 7.94 -10.64
C PHE A 944 -1.51 7.47 -10.82
#